data_212fc7feb6383ac0bef0115ba3b04617
#
_entry.id   212fc7feb6383ac0bef0115ba3b04617
#
_cell.length_a   1.000
_cell.length_b   1.000
_cell.length_c   1.000
_cell.angle_alpha   90.00
_cell.angle_beta   90.00
_cell.angle_gamma   90.00
#
_symmetry.space_group_name_H-M   'P 1'
#
loop_
_entity.id
_entity.type
_entity.pdbx_description
1 polymer ?
#
loop_
_entity_poly.entity_id
_entity_poly.type
_entity_poly.pdbx_seq_one_letter_code
_entity_poly.pdbx_strand_id
1 'polypeptide(L)'
;MPSKVTLTLGTALAGIALCFFVESSFAQDALVASLNATENDDSDAEDKDDRDNKSGRRRTHTTGSLRYGFLAWPGDNVSLGLTSVGEAAEAETVVVTGSPFDVYPVPYPALPPVEGTRINVGKKTSFVKPAEFPAFAGNDYREVMATTPGILVSEEPQSPIINFGYRGLNSQRSEFMQVLKDGVSLKNEQFGFPETHYTPILDAVERIELIRAGAALQYGCQPGGALNFVMKMPRVDAPFHFMTRNVFGSYGYYRNFTEADGTVGRLGYYFYYDHRQQDGFREANSDYNLNAGSPRLVWDVTNDSRLILTLDAYDEEHGEPGGMRRREEVNPPNSVFVEDGFTQTSRFFDRFRLERYYAMLEYQKFFSERTQLDIKAFGGYLTRWSKRQRGGAFGTLPSGPDANTDSIQLRSAYTEGLDARARHDYNLLSDVSTIAGGIYFYHALQDRRDERGQTPDAEHGALRNLNTGETWDGAIFAENRFHFGRLSIVPGMRLEFLEQSVDEEVNVSNPLHSQSDFNFVPLFGLGVGYVLIEGQPIAVAAAAAADSKGGQSKNAVAQMVGPGGPPRVELYGTVSQAYRPITYGELVPTGGSSVVNGNLKEGNSLQFEYGVRGKPFPYLNFDVGGFYFTFEDQVGEIILPNGFTSTSNVGDSRYIGFEAATELDILALINGGAPSRYGNLLLYGNVTLLDGEFTSGPNKGNTPAYAPNYQVKTGAMYSYKDTFKISLLGTLVDDEFGDDGDSFEGFIPAYNVWDLTAEFKFWKGRAGVFAGIRNVFNESYWGEVREEGIMPALPRNYYGGFEFFF
;
A
#
# COMPACT_ATOMS: atom_id res chain seq x y z
N MET A 1 30.84 -6.45 24.95
CA MET A 1 31.47 -5.71 23.87
C MET A 1 31.30 -6.47 22.56
N PRO A 2 30.16 -6.29 21.87
CA PRO A 2 30.16 -6.42 20.43
C PRO A 2 29.31 -5.31 19.74
N SER A 3 29.29 -4.10 20.28
CA SER A 3 28.40 -3.02 19.82
C SER A 3 29.00 -2.04 18.81
N LYS A 4 30.16 -2.31 18.22
CA LYS A 4 30.81 -1.34 17.32
C LYS A 4 30.76 -1.63 15.82
N VAL A 5 30.23 -2.77 15.38
CA VAL A 5 30.25 -3.12 13.94
C VAL A 5 28.89 -2.88 13.28
N THR A 6 27.80 -2.96 14.03
CA THR A 6 26.44 -2.78 13.50
C THR A 6 26.08 -1.30 13.23
N LEU A 7 26.65 -0.38 14.00
CA LEU A 7 26.40 1.06 13.86
C LEU A 7 26.91 1.67 12.54
N THR A 8 27.85 0.99 11.86
CA THR A 8 28.52 1.52 10.66
C THR A 8 27.73 1.32 9.37
N LEU A 9 26.82 0.36 9.28
CA LEU A 9 26.06 0.12 8.05
C LEU A 9 24.80 1.00 8.00
N GLY A 10 24.08 1.15 9.09
CA GLY A 10 22.90 2.00 9.16
C GLY A 10 23.22 3.49 9.01
N THR A 11 24.31 3.96 9.66
CA THR A 11 24.78 5.35 9.52
C THR A 11 25.40 5.64 8.16
N ALA A 12 25.97 4.66 7.46
CA ALA A 12 26.48 4.82 6.10
C ALA A 12 25.32 4.92 5.10
N LEU A 13 24.25 4.15 5.27
CA LEU A 13 23.06 4.20 4.41
C LEU A 13 22.26 5.50 4.63
N ALA A 14 22.10 5.96 5.87
CA ALA A 14 21.48 7.25 6.19
C ALA A 14 22.33 8.45 5.68
N GLY A 15 23.65 8.33 5.74
CA GLY A 15 24.57 9.35 5.23
C GLY A 15 24.51 9.52 3.70
N ILE A 16 24.27 8.45 2.95
CA ILE A 16 24.12 8.51 1.49
C ILE A 16 22.77 9.18 1.11
N ALA A 17 21.71 8.95 1.86
CA ALA A 17 20.43 9.62 1.65
C ALA A 17 20.50 11.13 1.93
N LEU A 18 21.26 11.56 2.94
CA LEU A 18 21.42 12.98 3.29
C LEU A 18 22.24 13.77 2.24
N CYS A 19 23.25 13.14 1.60
CA CYS A 19 24.07 13.83 0.59
C CYS A 19 23.31 14.20 -0.69
N PHE A 20 22.24 13.48 -1.04
CA PHE A 20 21.44 13.79 -2.23
C PHE A 20 20.44 14.94 -2.03
N PHE A 21 20.06 15.27 -0.79
CA PHE A 21 19.09 16.33 -0.50
C PHE A 21 19.72 17.70 -0.19
N VAL A 22 20.94 17.74 0.25
CA VAL A 22 21.64 19.02 0.52
C VAL A 22 22.02 19.76 -0.76
N GLU A 23 22.17 19.05 -1.89
CA GLU A 23 22.49 19.70 -3.19
C GLU A 23 21.23 20.22 -3.91
N SER A 24 20.02 19.81 -3.55
CA SER A 24 18.80 20.28 -4.24
C SER A 24 18.41 21.74 -3.93
N SER A 25 18.80 22.27 -2.77
CA SER A 25 18.60 23.69 -2.46
C SER A 25 19.56 24.62 -3.22
N PHE A 26 20.72 24.11 -3.63
CA PHE A 26 21.68 24.86 -4.45
C PHE A 26 21.38 24.80 -5.96
N ALA A 27 20.68 23.79 -6.42
CA ALA A 27 20.32 23.64 -7.83
C ALA A 27 19.19 24.59 -8.27
N GLN A 28 18.35 25.04 -7.38
CA GLN A 28 17.29 26.00 -7.66
C GLN A 28 17.84 27.41 -7.93
N ASP A 29 18.87 27.83 -7.19
CA ASP A 29 19.51 29.14 -7.40
C ASP A 29 20.39 29.16 -8.67
N ALA A 30 20.94 28.03 -9.09
CA ALA A 30 21.72 27.94 -10.32
C ALA A 30 20.85 27.92 -11.59
N LEU A 31 19.61 27.39 -11.52
CA LEU A 31 18.68 27.36 -12.65
C LEU A 31 18.08 28.75 -12.92
N VAL A 32 17.82 29.54 -11.88
CA VAL A 32 17.36 30.92 -12.00
C VAL A 32 18.45 31.84 -12.54
N ALA A 33 19.73 31.59 -12.23
CA ALA A 33 20.86 32.38 -12.75
C ALA A 33 21.15 32.07 -14.23
N SER A 34 20.85 30.85 -14.74
CA SER A 34 21.09 30.50 -16.14
C SER A 34 19.99 30.98 -17.09
N LEU A 35 18.78 31.23 -16.59
CA LEU A 35 17.66 31.74 -17.39
C LEU A 35 17.72 33.27 -17.60
N ASN A 36 18.49 34.00 -16.79
CA ASN A 36 18.65 35.43 -16.92
C ASN A 36 19.88 35.86 -17.75
N ALA A 37 20.64 34.92 -18.36
CA ALA A 37 21.88 35.19 -19.09
C ALA A 37 21.79 35.06 -20.63
N THR A 38 20.59 34.87 -21.19
CA THR A 38 20.37 34.74 -22.64
C THR A 38 19.37 35.74 -23.21
N GLU A 39 19.56 37.01 -22.91
CA GLU A 39 19.06 38.12 -23.74
C GLU A 39 20.18 39.13 -23.90
N ASN A 40 20.88 39.03 -25.03
CA ASN A 40 21.49 40.07 -25.85
C ASN A 40 22.66 39.51 -26.64
N ASP A 41 22.49 39.29 -27.94
CA ASP A 41 23.25 39.91 -29.01
C ASP A 41 22.70 39.42 -30.36
N ASP A 42 22.18 40.41 -31.09
CA ASP A 42 21.92 40.36 -32.52
C ASP A 42 23.26 40.58 -33.28
N SER A 43 23.46 39.85 -34.40
CA SER A 43 23.74 40.50 -35.69
C SER A 43 24.34 39.53 -36.73
N ASP A 44 23.65 39.49 -37.86
CA ASP A 44 24.12 39.44 -39.25
C ASP A 44 25.13 38.38 -39.75
N ALA A 45 24.68 37.55 -40.71
CA ALA A 45 25.09 37.65 -42.14
C ALA A 45 24.81 36.36 -42.93
N GLU A 46 23.99 36.55 -43.90
CA GLU A 46 23.94 36.10 -45.35
C GLU A 46 24.67 34.80 -45.81
N ASP A 47 23.82 33.96 -46.42
CA ASP A 47 23.77 33.54 -47.84
C ASP A 47 24.91 32.63 -48.39
N LYS A 48 24.51 31.45 -48.85
CA LYS A 48 24.59 30.99 -50.25
C LYS A 48 24.19 29.53 -50.49
N ASP A 49 23.30 29.42 -51.48
CA ASP A 49 22.99 28.25 -52.27
C ASP A 49 24.17 27.34 -52.65
N ASP A 50 23.96 26.01 -52.68
CA ASP A 50 24.02 25.28 -53.92
C ASP A 50 23.47 23.83 -53.86
N ARG A 51 22.85 23.46 -54.97
CA ARG A 51 22.21 22.18 -55.31
C ARG A 51 23.26 21.10 -55.50
N ASP A 52 23.01 19.88 -55.14
CA ASP A 52 22.79 18.84 -56.16
C ASP A 52 22.42 17.46 -55.58
N ASN A 53 21.55 16.88 -56.30
CA ASN A 53 20.92 15.58 -56.38
C ASN A 53 21.91 14.40 -56.43
N LYS A 54 21.67 13.35 -55.62
CA LYS A 54 21.72 11.95 -56.08
C LYS A 54 21.20 10.94 -55.09
N SER A 55 20.32 10.11 -55.62
CA SER A 55 19.77 8.89 -55.06
C SER A 55 20.77 7.95 -54.34
N GLY A 56 20.47 7.51 -53.13
CA GLY A 56 21.21 6.43 -52.49
C GLY A 56 20.36 5.72 -51.45
N ARG A 57 20.10 4.47 -51.72
CA ARG A 57 19.35 3.49 -50.92
C ARG A 57 19.55 3.65 -49.41
N ARG A 58 18.46 3.92 -48.69
CA ARG A 58 18.39 3.75 -47.24
C ARG A 58 18.55 2.27 -46.91
N ARG A 59 19.68 1.89 -46.35
CA ARG A 59 19.83 0.70 -45.52
C ARG A 59 19.42 1.11 -44.11
N THR A 60 18.27 0.64 -43.69
CA THR A 60 17.89 0.66 -42.27
C THR A 60 18.76 -0.36 -41.56
N HIS A 61 19.73 0.08 -40.80
CA HIS A 61 20.36 -0.73 -39.78
C HIS A 61 19.43 -0.73 -38.55
N THR A 62 18.62 -1.76 -38.45
CA THR A 62 17.97 -2.14 -37.17
C THR A 62 19.00 -2.96 -36.39
N THR A 63 19.78 -2.31 -35.55
CA THR A 63 20.51 -3.04 -34.50
C THR A 63 19.57 -3.31 -33.36
N GLY A 64 18.76 -4.36 -33.48
CA GLY A 64 18.03 -4.94 -32.37
C GLY A 64 19.01 -5.75 -31.50
N SER A 65 19.49 -5.20 -30.43
CA SER A 65 20.13 -6.00 -29.38
C SER A 65 19.04 -6.65 -28.56
N LEU A 66 18.74 -7.90 -28.87
CA LEU A 66 17.92 -8.75 -28.02
C LEU A 66 18.67 -8.97 -26.70
N ARG A 67 18.16 -8.40 -25.65
CA ARG A 67 18.55 -8.74 -24.30
C ARG A 67 17.68 -9.88 -23.82
N TYR A 68 18.31 -10.90 -23.28
CA TYR A 68 17.64 -11.83 -22.41
C TYR A 68 17.18 -11.05 -21.18
N GLY A 69 15.94 -10.59 -21.20
CA GLY A 69 15.30 -10.05 -20.02
C GLY A 69 15.09 -11.18 -19.02
N PHE A 70 15.36 -10.93 -17.77
CA PHE A 70 14.76 -11.68 -16.69
C PHE A 70 13.26 -11.84 -16.97
N LEU A 71 12.68 -12.96 -16.56
CA LEU A 71 11.24 -13.22 -16.66
C LEU A 71 10.46 -11.93 -16.42
N ALA A 72 9.77 -11.45 -17.44
CA ALA A 72 8.97 -10.24 -17.37
C ALA A 72 8.00 -10.37 -16.19
N TRP A 73 8.07 -9.41 -15.28
CA TRP A 73 7.08 -9.29 -14.24
C TRP A 73 5.72 -8.98 -14.89
N PRO A 74 4.60 -9.46 -14.33
CA PRO A 74 3.28 -9.02 -14.79
C PRO A 74 3.20 -7.49 -14.63
N GLY A 75 3.24 -6.76 -15.74
CA GLY A 75 3.27 -5.30 -15.76
C GLY A 75 4.07 -4.69 -16.92
N ASP A 76 4.97 -5.43 -17.54
CA ASP A 76 5.75 -4.92 -18.67
C ASP A 76 4.86 -4.87 -19.94
N ASN A 77 4.45 -3.68 -20.34
CA ASN A 77 3.73 -3.45 -21.60
C ASN A 77 4.69 -3.60 -22.79
N VAL A 78 4.69 -4.74 -23.43
CA VAL A 78 5.41 -4.95 -24.70
C VAL A 78 4.43 -4.75 -25.87
N SER A 79 4.59 -3.68 -26.62
CA SER A 79 3.80 -3.48 -27.84
C SER A 79 4.38 -4.33 -28.97
N LEU A 80 3.59 -5.28 -29.51
CA LEU A 80 3.94 -6.12 -30.62
C LEU A 80 3.51 -5.50 -31.94
N GLY A 81 4.46 -5.13 -32.76
CA GLY A 81 4.24 -4.86 -34.18
C GLY A 81 4.13 -6.16 -34.99
N LEU A 82 2.94 -6.49 -35.50
CA LEU A 82 2.74 -7.59 -36.45
C LEU A 82 3.24 -7.18 -37.83
N THR A 83 4.33 -7.79 -38.28
CA THR A 83 4.70 -7.78 -39.71
C THR A 83 4.24 -9.08 -40.36
N SER A 84 3.47 -8.96 -41.45
CA SER A 84 3.02 -10.09 -42.23
C SER A 84 4.19 -10.86 -42.85
N VAL A 85 4.27 -12.16 -42.57
CA VAL A 85 5.22 -13.09 -43.21
C VAL A 85 4.48 -13.83 -44.32
N GLY A 86 5.06 -13.79 -45.55
CA GLY A 86 4.58 -14.53 -46.70
C GLY A 86 4.89 -16.03 -46.63
N GLU A 87 4.19 -16.79 -47.42
CA GLU A 87 4.00 -18.23 -47.56
C GLU A 87 5.15 -19.16 -47.19
N ALA A 88 4.75 -20.20 -46.42
CA ALA A 88 5.29 -21.57 -46.35
C ALA A 88 6.74 -21.76 -45.83
N ALA A 89 6.91 -21.74 -44.54
CA ALA A 89 7.85 -22.56 -43.82
C ALA A 89 7.13 -23.18 -42.62
N GLU A 90 7.50 -24.40 -42.26
CA GLU A 90 6.94 -25.15 -41.11
C GLU A 90 6.74 -24.25 -39.89
N ALA A 91 5.54 -24.29 -39.32
CA ALA A 91 5.09 -23.41 -38.29
C ALA A 91 6.06 -23.41 -37.09
N GLU A 92 7.01 -22.47 -37.07
CA GLU A 92 7.66 -22.07 -35.84
C GLU A 92 6.61 -21.43 -34.95
N THR A 93 6.39 -22.07 -33.84
CA THR A 93 5.47 -21.56 -32.81
C THR A 93 6.03 -20.26 -32.27
N VAL A 94 5.52 -19.13 -32.72
CA VAL A 94 5.81 -17.83 -32.14
C VAL A 94 5.08 -17.76 -30.79
N VAL A 95 5.83 -17.74 -29.76
CA VAL A 95 5.34 -17.66 -28.38
C VAL A 95 5.35 -16.20 -27.96
N VAL A 96 4.22 -15.61 -27.65
CA VAL A 96 4.07 -14.20 -27.29
C VAL A 96 4.05 -14.05 -25.75
N THR A 97 5.00 -13.32 -25.20
CA THR A 97 4.94 -12.89 -23.80
C THR A 97 4.09 -11.63 -23.70
N GLY A 98 2.82 -11.79 -23.37
CA GLY A 98 1.95 -10.74 -22.89
C GLY A 98 1.60 -11.00 -21.43
N SER A 99 1.22 -9.97 -20.69
CA SER A 99 0.53 -10.18 -19.43
C SER A 99 -0.71 -11.06 -19.69
N PRO A 100 -1.01 -12.06 -18.85
CA PRO A 100 -2.24 -12.84 -18.99
C PRO A 100 -3.49 -11.97 -18.95
N PHE A 101 -3.35 -10.72 -18.52
CA PHE A 101 -4.42 -9.73 -18.43
C PHE A 101 -4.66 -8.99 -19.75
N ASP A 102 -3.69 -8.95 -20.66
CA ASP A 102 -3.80 -8.26 -21.95
C ASP A 102 -4.66 -9.02 -22.97
N VAL A 103 -4.92 -10.29 -22.72
CA VAL A 103 -5.72 -11.17 -23.61
C VAL A 103 -7.22 -11.01 -23.39
N TYR A 104 -7.64 -10.50 -22.22
CA TYR A 104 -9.05 -10.39 -21.85
C TYR A 104 -9.41 -8.96 -21.49
N PRO A 105 -10.57 -8.46 -21.91
CA PRO A 105 -11.04 -7.11 -21.58
C PRO A 105 -11.18 -6.89 -20.07
N VAL A 106 -11.55 -7.94 -19.33
CA VAL A 106 -11.66 -7.89 -17.86
C VAL A 106 -10.42 -8.53 -17.24
N PRO A 107 -9.60 -7.81 -16.48
CA PRO A 107 -8.44 -8.37 -15.80
C PRO A 107 -8.85 -9.40 -14.74
N TYR A 108 -7.96 -10.37 -14.46
CA TYR A 108 -8.14 -11.35 -13.40
C TYR A 108 -7.45 -10.82 -12.14
N PRO A 109 -8.19 -10.43 -11.09
CA PRO A 109 -7.61 -9.68 -9.98
C PRO A 109 -6.84 -10.54 -8.96
N ALA A 110 -6.81 -11.87 -9.12
CA ALA A 110 -6.07 -12.73 -8.21
C ALA A 110 -4.58 -12.79 -8.59
N LEU A 111 -3.71 -12.88 -7.58
CA LEU A 111 -2.28 -13.08 -7.80
C LEU A 111 -1.99 -14.42 -8.48
N PRO A 112 -0.93 -14.51 -9.30
CA PRO A 112 -0.50 -15.77 -9.92
C PRO A 112 -0.28 -16.87 -8.87
N PRO A 113 -0.52 -18.16 -9.20
CA PRO A 113 -0.34 -19.28 -8.27
C PRO A 113 1.04 -19.34 -7.59
N VAL A 114 2.09 -18.99 -8.33
CA VAL A 114 3.47 -18.82 -7.85
C VAL A 114 4.06 -17.60 -8.54
N GLU A 115 4.62 -16.67 -7.79
CA GLU A 115 5.26 -15.47 -8.31
C GLU A 115 6.55 -15.18 -7.52
N GLY A 116 7.69 -15.07 -8.23
CA GLY A 116 8.97 -14.93 -7.53
C GLY A 116 9.19 -16.05 -6.52
N THR A 117 9.44 -15.72 -5.28
CA THR A 117 9.64 -16.67 -4.17
C THR A 117 8.35 -16.90 -3.36
N ARG A 118 7.17 -16.58 -3.91
CA ARG A 118 5.86 -16.60 -3.22
C ARG A 118 4.92 -17.65 -3.78
N ILE A 119 4.14 -18.29 -2.92
CA ILE A 119 3.08 -19.23 -3.25
C ILE A 119 1.73 -18.64 -2.87
N ASN A 120 0.84 -18.42 -3.85
CA ASN A 120 -0.47 -17.78 -3.66
C ASN A 120 -1.64 -18.74 -3.86
N VAL A 121 -1.40 -19.95 -4.38
CA VAL A 121 -2.43 -20.96 -4.61
C VAL A 121 -3.15 -21.35 -3.31
N GLY A 122 -4.45 -21.55 -3.36
CA GLY A 122 -5.27 -21.92 -2.20
C GLY A 122 -5.57 -20.75 -1.24
N LYS A 123 -4.99 -19.58 -1.48
CA LYS A 123 -5.16 -18.36 -0.66
C LYS A 123 -6.13 -17.40 -1.36
N LYS A 124 -6.91 -16.65 -0.59
CA LYS A 124 -7.67 -15.53 -1.14
C LYS A 124 -6.73 -14.35 -1.32
N THR A 125 -6.47 -14.00 -2.56
CA THR A 125 -5.60 -12.87 -2.95
C THR A 125 -6.31 -11.98 -3.94
N SER A 126 -5.99 -10.70 -3.94
CA SER A 126 -6.39 -9.76 -5.00
C SER A 126 -5.31 -8.70 -5.19
N PHE A 127 -5.37 -7.99 -6.30
CA PHE A 127 -4.57 -6.79 -6.50
C PHE A 127 -5.37 -5.73 -7.26
N VAL A 128 -4.95 -4.49 -7.10
CA VAL A 128 -5.48 -3.33 -7.82
C VAL A 128 -4.31 -2.59 -8.44
N LYS A 129 -4.46 -2.17 -9.70
CA LYS A 129 -3.49 -1.30 -10.38
C LYS A 129 -4.05 0.12 -10.44
N PRO A 130 -3.44 1.09 -9.75
CA PRO A 130 -3.92 2.49 -9.78
C PRO A 130 -3.98 3.07 -11.20
N ALA A 131 -3.08 2.67 -12.10
CA ALA A 131 -3.05 3.12 -13.49
C ALA A 131 -4.26 2.68 -14.35
N GLU A 132 -5.06 1.71 -13.92
CA GLU A 132 -6.27 1.28 -14.63
C GLU A 132 -7.42 2.28 -14.44
N PHE A 133 -7.41 3.07 -13.37
CA PHE A 133 -8.38 4.13 -13.11
C PHE A 133 -8.03 5.41 -13.89
N PRO A 134 -8.98 6.36 -14.06
CA PRO A 134 -8.62 7.74 -14.42
C PRO A 134 -7.67 8.36 -13.39
N ALA A 135 -6.96 9.42 -13.77
CA ALA A 135 -6.00 10.08 -12.91
C ALA A 135 -6.62 10.62 -11.61
N PHE A 136 -6.07 10.21 -10.47
CA PHE A 136 -6.50 10.68 -9.14
C PHE A 136 -5.93 12.04 -8.78
N ALA A 137 -6.61 12.76 -7.89
CA ALA A 137 -6.06 14.00 -7.32
C ALA A 137 -4.86 13.72 -6.41
N GLY A 138 -4.94 12.67 -5.59
CA GLY A 138 -3.93 12.31 -4.60
C GLY A 138 -3.94 10.82 -4.24
N ASN A 139 -3.76 10.53 -2.95
CA ASN A 139 -3.84 9.16 -2.44
C ASN A 139 -5.31 8.82 -2.07
N ASP A 140 -6.14 8.65 -3.08
CA ASP A 140 -7.58 8.39 -2.93
C ASP A 140 -7.84 6.90 -2.71
N TYR A 141 -7.55 6.42 -1.51
CA TYR A 141 -7.64 5.00 -1.19
C TYR A 141 -9.06 4.44 -1.29
N ARG A 142 -10.11 5.21 -0.95
CA ARG A 142 -11.50 4.75 -1.11
C ARG A 142 -11.83 4.46 -2.57
N GLU A 143 -11.40 5.31 -3.51
CA GLU A 143 -11.58 5.09 -4.94
C GLU A 143 -10.74 3.90 -5.44
N VAL A 144 -9.43 3.86 -5.11
CA VAL A 144 -8.53 2.79 -5.56
C VAL A 144 -8.97 1.42 -5.04
N MET A 145 -9.43 1.34 -3.78
CA MET A 145 -9.88 0.10 -3.17
C MET A 145 -11.36 -0.22 -3.45
N ALA A 146 -12.02 0.52 -4.33
CA ALA A 146 -13.43 0.32 -4.66
C ALA A 146 -13.73 -1.06 -5.25
N THR A 147 -12.80 -1.65 -5.98
CA THR A 147 -12.97 -3.00 -6.57
C THR A 147 -12.56 -4.14 -5.62
N THR A 148 -12.08 -3.83 -4.41
CA THR A 148 -11.58 -4.82 -3.44
C THR A 148 -12.63 -5.10 -2.37
N PRO A 149 -13.21 -6.32 -2.31
CA PRO A 149 -14.20 -6.67 -1.28
C PRO A 149 -13.53 -6.81 0.10
N GLY A 150 -14.30 -6.54 1.15
CA GLY A 150 -13.92 -6.73 2.55
C GLY A 150 -13.05 -5.62 3.14
N ILE A 151 -12.52 -4.70 2.34
CA ILE A 151 -11.73 -3.56 2.82
C ILE A 151 -12.66 -2.39 3.17
N LEU A 152 -12.63 -1.97 4.43
CA LEU A 152 -13.16 -0.68 4.88
C LEU A 152 -12.04 0.36 4.81
N VAL A 153 -12.33 1.53 4.29
CA VAL A 153 -11.41 2.68 4.28
C VAL A 153 -12.03 3.79 5.09
N SER A 154 -11.48 4.08 6.25
CA SER A 154 -11.86 5.25 7.05
C SER A 154 -11.08 6.47 6.58
N GLU A 155 -11.76 7.58 6.35
CA GLU A 155 -11.16 8.77 5.76
C GLU A 155 -10.83 9.82 6.81
N GLU A 156 -9.59 10.27 6.80
CA GLU A 156 -9.11 11.41 7.56
C GLU A 156 -8.66 12.49 6.57
N PRO A 157 -9.51 13.49 6.29
CA PRO A 157 -9.28 14.41 5.17
C PRO A 157 -8.21 15.49 5.44
N GLN A 158 -7.68 15.59 6.65
CA GLN A 158 -6.65 16.56 7.02
C GLN A 158 -5.29 16.19 6.43
N SER A 159 -5.02 14.89 6.31
CA SER A 159 -3.75 14.34 5.81
C SER A 159 -4.02 13.08 5.00
N PRO A 160 -3.22 12.77 3.97
CA PRO A 160 -3.26 11.45 3.39
C PRO A 160 -2.84 10.42 4.44
N ILE A 161 -3.71 9.45 4.71
CA ILE A 161 -3.49 8.45 5.74
C ILE A 161 -3.93 7.07 5.26
N ILE A 162 -3.28 6.03 5.78
CA ILE A 162 -3.64 4.64 5.53
C ILE A 162 -4.49 4.13 6.69
N ASN A 163 -5.80 4.12 6.54
CA ASN A 163 -6.76 3.57 7.50
C ASN A 163 -7.58 2.46 6.83
N PHE A 164 -7.07 1.23 6.87
CA PHE A 164 -7.70 0.06 6.28
C PHE A 164 -8.13 -0.93 7.35
N GLY A 165 -9.42 -1.20 7.42
CA GLY A 165 -9.98 -2.35 8.11
C GLY A 165 -10.27 -3.49 7.14
N TYR A 166 -10.22 -4.71 7.62
CA TYR A 166 -10.56 -5.88 6.85
C TYR A 166 -11.48 -6.81 7.63
N ARG A 167 -12.69 -7.06 7.09
CA ARG A 167 -13.68 -7.97 7.68
C ARG A 167 -14.08 -7.64 9.12
N GLY A 168 -14.31 -6.36 9.42
CA GLY A 168 -14.71 -5.90 10.75
C GLY A 168 -13.55 -5.78 11.76
N LEU A 169 -12.32 -6.00 11.35
CA LEU A 169 -11.17 -5.59 12.15
C LEU A 169 -11.01 -4.08 12.02
N ASN A 170 -10.78 -3.42 13.15
CA ASN A 170 -10.70 -1.96 13.25
C ASN A 170 -9.85 -1.35 12.14
N SER A 171 -10.44 -0.39 11.39
CA SER A 171 -9.77 0.31 10.29
C SER A 171 -8.84 1.41 10.79
N GLN A 172 -9.05 1.91 11.99
CA GLN A 172 -8.25 2.98 12.56
C GLN A 172 -6.77 2.57 12.59
N ARG A 173 -5.92 3.41 11.96
CA ARG A 173 -4.47 3.19 11.87
C ARG A 173 -4.05 1.86 11.22
N SER A 174 -4.95 1.16 10.53
CA SER A 174 -4.69 -0.18 9.96
C SER A 174 -4.14 -1.17 10.99
N GLU A 175 -4.58 -1.07 12.22
CA GLU A 175 -3.98 -1.71 13.41
C GLU A 175 -3.77 -3.22 13.25
N PHE A 176 -4.70 -3.90 12.58
CA PHE A 176 -4.66 -5.35 12.42
C PHE A 176 -4.12 -5.80 11.05
N MET A 177 -3.54 -4.89 10.27
CA MET A 177 -3.01 -5.19 8.93
C MET A 177 -1.49 -5.06 8.86
N GLN A 178 -0.85 -6.01 8.21
CA GLN A 178 0.56 -5.89 7.82
C GLN A 178 0.68 -5.04 6.57
N VAL A 179 0.97 -3.74 6.68
CA VAL A 179 1.19 -2.87 5.53
C VAL A 179 2.65 -2.88 5.13
N LEU A 180 2.88 -3.09 3.83
CA LEU A 180 4.22 -3.30 3.25
C LEU A 180 4.43 -2.39 2.03
N LYS A 181 5.69 -2.01 1.79
CA LYS A 181 6.16 -1.41 0.54
C LYS A 181 7.26 -2.30 -0.04
N ASP A 182 7.04 -2.85 -1.24
CA ASP A 182 7.94 -3.83 -1.86
C ASP A 182 8.28 -5.03 -0.95
N GLY A 183 7.31 -5.44 -0.13
CA GLY A 183 7.47 -6.55 0.81
C GLY A 183 8.16 -6.21 2.13
N VAL A 184 8.53 -4.95 2.36
CA VAL A 184 9.13 -4.48 3.63
C VAL A 184 8.08 -3.77 4.48
N SER A 185 8.05 -4.10 5.77
CA SER A 185 7.08 -3.56 6.73
C SER A 185 7.19 -2.05 6.92
N LEU A 186 6.04 -1.38 7.02
CA LEU A 186 5.91 0.04 7.38
C LEU A 186 5.58 0.23 8.87
N LYS A 187 5.91 -0.74 9.72
CA LYS A 187 5.61 -0.76 11.16
C LYS A 187 6.16 0.47 11.88
N ASN A 188 5.37 1.02 12.79
CA ASN A 188 5.79 1.97 13.81
C ASN A 188 5.90 1.25 15.16
N GLU A 189 7.08 1.25 15.78
CA GLU A 189 7.36 0.44 16.94
C GLU A 189 6.52 0.83 18.18
N GLN A 190 6.26 2.13 18.36
CA GLN A 190 5.46 2.61 19.50
C GLN A 190 4.06 2.01 19.55
N PHE A 191 3.48 1.80 18.40
CA PHE A 191 2.08 1.42 18.27
C PHE A 191 1.89 0.00 17.74
N GLY A 192 2.93 -0.65 17.23
CA GLY A 192 2.88 -1.99 16.64
C GLY A 192 2.06 -2.09 15.35
N PHE A 193 1.43 -1.01 14.91
CA PHE A 193 0.72 -0.89 13.66
C PHE A 193 1.54 -0.08 12.64
N PRO A 194 1.16 -0.03 11.35
CA PRO A 194 1.88 0.74 10.34
C PRO A 194 2.00 2.23 10.70
N GLU A 195 3.08 2.89 10.27
CA GLU A 195 3.11 4.36 10.28
C GLU A 195 2.18 4.87 9.19
N THR A 196 0.96 5.14 9.58
CA THR A 196 -0.14 5.41 8.65
C THR A 196 -0.08 6.78 8.00
N HIS A 197 0.66 7.73 8.57
CA HIS A 197 0.93 9.02 7.94
C HIS A 197 2.01 8.93 6.84
N TYR A 198 2.81 7.87 6.80
CA TYR A 198 3.61 7.55 5.62
C TYR A 198 2.77 6.82 4.59
N THR A 199 2.48 7.47 3.48
CA THR A 199 1.64 6.90 2.43
C THR A 199 2.43 6.74 1.13
N PRO A 200 2.62 5.49 0.60
CA PRO A 200 3.20 5.30 -0.71
C PRO A 200 2.45 6.10 -1.78
N ILE A 201 3.18 6.84 -2.61
CA ILE A 201 2.59 7.70 -3.64
C ILE A 201 1.94 6.84 -4.73
N LEU A 202 0.61 6.90 -4.87
CA LEU A 202 -0.16 6.00 -5.74
C LEU A 202 0.26 6.06 -7.22
N ASP A 203 0.70 7.22 -7.72
CA ASP A 203 1.24 7.34 -9.07
C ASP A 203 2.54 6.58 -9.29
N ALA A 204 3.32 6.32 -8.23
CA ALA A 204 4.54 5.53 -8.27
C ALA A 204 4.30 4.04 -7.95
N VAL A 205 3.06 3.65 -7.62
CA VAL A 205 2.67 2.27 -7.34
C VAL A 205 2.29 1.57 -8.64
N GLU A 206 2.87 0.40 -8.89
CA GLU A 206 2.48 -0.48 -10.00
C GLU A 206 1.19 -1.22 -9.67
N ARG A 207 1.12 -1.80 -8.45
CA ARG A 207 -0.07 -2.48 -7.95
C ARG A 207 -0.09 -2.53 -6.42
N ILE A 208 -1.28 -2.61 -5.87
CA ILE A 208 -1.53 -2.87 -4.44
C ILE A 208 -2.01 -4.31 -4.33
N GLU A 209 -1.27 -5.16 -3.63
CA GLU A 209 -1.61 -6.56 -3.40
C GLU A 209 -2.27 -6.72 -2.04
N LEU A 210 -3.36 -7.48 -1.97
CA LEU A 210 -3.98 -7.89 -0.72
C LEU A 210 -3.94 -9.42 -0.61
N ILE A 211 -3.16 -9.92 0.35
CA ILE A 211 -3.07 -11.33 0.74
C ILE A 211 -3.81 -11.45 2.06
N ARG A 212 -4.94 -12.13 2.01
CA ARG A 212 -5.91 -12.10 3.10
C ARG A 212 -5.54 -13.03 4.23
N ALA A 213 -5.87 -12.57 5.42
CA ALA A 213 -5.84 -13.34 6.67
C ALA A 213 -4.49 -13.99 6.97
N GLY A 214 -4.46 -14.97 7.82
CA GLY A 214 -3.30 -15.76 8.16
C GLY A 214 -2.66 -16.54 6.99
N ALA A 215 -3.24 -16.49 5.79
CA ALA A 215 -2.59 -16.95 4.56
C ALA A 215 -1.35 -16.14 4.19
N ALA A 216 -1.10 -15.00 4.86
CA ALA A 216 0.06 -14.14 4.67
C ALA A 216 1.32 -14.59 5.45
N LEU A 217 1.47 -15.86 5.81
CA LEU A 217 2.60 -16.40 6.58
C LEU A 217 3.99 -15.96 6.09
N GLN A 218 4.13 -15.69 4.79
CA GLN A 218 5.39 -15.23 4.20
C GLN A 218 5.73 -13.76 4.52
N TYR A 219 4.76 -12.97 5.03
CA TYR A 219 4.95 -11.53 5.22
C TYR A 219 4.92 -11.09 6.68
N GLY A 220 4.48 -11.90 7.55
CA GLY A 220 4.09 -11.59 8.90
C GLY A 220 2.64 -12.01 9.11
N CYS A 221 2.13 -11.87 10.31
CA CYS A 221 0.97 -12.65 10.71
C CYS A 221 -0.12 -11.82 11.37
N GLN A 222 -0.31 -10.58 10.94
CA GLN A 222 -1.42 -9.76 11.40
C GLN A 222 -2.76 -10.39 11.00
N PRO A 223 -3.80 -10.35 11.87
CA PRO A 223 -5.11 -10.98 11.61
C PRO A 223 -5.81 -10.49 10.35
N GLY A 224 -5.64 -9.24 9.95
CA GLY A 224 -6.17 -8.67 8.71
C GLY A 224 -5.42 -9.07 7.44
N GLY A 225 -4.30 -9.78 7.56
CA GLY A 225 -3.45 -10.16 6.43
C GLY A 225 -2.44 -9.09 6.03
N ALA A 226 -1.93 -9.18 4.80
CA ALA A 226 -0.90 -8.29 4.28
C ALA A 226 -1.41 -7.45 3.11
N LEU A 227 -1.18 -6.14 3.18
CA LEU A 227 -1.37 -5.18 2.10
C LEU A 227 0.00 -4.71 1.62
N ASN A 228 0.37 -4.99 0.37
CA ASN A 228 1.69 -4.72 -0.16
C ASN A 228 1.61 -3.73 -1.33
N PHE A 229 2.23 -2.58 -1.19
CA PHE A 229 2.42 -1.60 -2.26
C PHE A 229 3.65 -1.99 -3.08
N VAL A 230 3.44 -2.54 -4.26
CA VAL A 230 4.51 -2.86 -5.22
C VAL A 230 4.78 -1.62 -6.06
N MET A 231 6.00 -1.09 -5.96
CA MET A 231 6.37 0.14 -6.63
C MET A 231 6.81 -0.11 -8.08
N LYS A 232 6.65 0.89 -8.96
CA LYS A 232 7.05 0.82 -10.36
C LYS A 232 8.53 0.46 -10.54
N MET A 233 8.81 -0.29 -11.59
CA MET A 233 10.14 -0.62 -12.08
C MET A 233 10.51 0.26 -13.28
N PRO A 234 11.82 0.47 -13.57
CA PRO A 234 12.26 1.18 -14.77
C PRO A 234 11.74 0.53 -16.05
N ARG A 235 11.32 1.33 -17.03
CA ARG A 235 11.00 0.85 -18.37
C ARG A 235 12.22 0.25 -19.05
N VAL A 236 11.99 -0.84 -19.79
CA VAL A 236 13.05 -1.52 -20.55
C VAL A 236 13.04 -1.20 -22.04
N ASP A 237 11.94 -0.64 -22.55
CA ASP A 237 11.69 -0.34 -23.96
C ASP A 237 12.22 1.01 -24.42
N ALA A 238 12.57 1.91 -23.48
CA ALA A 238 13.08 3.24 -23.78
C ALA A 238 14.28 3.60 -22.88
N PRO A 239 15.26 4.35 -23.40
CA PRO A 239 16.37 4.84 -22.58
C PRO A 239 15.97 6.00 -21.65
N PHE A 240 14.89 6.69 -21.95
CA PHE A 240 14.36 7.80 -21.19
C PHE A 240 12.85 7.96 -21.44
N HIS A 241 12.13 8.17 -20.38
CA HIS A 241 10.73 8.59 -20.36
C HIS A 241 10.58 9.60 -19.23
N PHE A 242 9.70 10.56 -19.41
CA PHE A 242 9.42 11.60 -18.43
C PHE A 242 7.91 11.86 -18.40
N MET A 243 7.36 12.00 -17.19
CA MET A 243 5.98 12.42 -17.00
C MET A 243 5.90 13.45 -15.90
N THR A 244 5.06 14.46 -16.09
CA THR A 244 4.69 15.40 -15.02
C THR A 244 3.19 15.61 -15.01
N ARG A 245 2.60 15.63 -13.82
CA ARG A 245 1.17 15.83 -13.56
C ARG A 245 1.00 16.96 -12.56
N ASN A 246 0.14 17.93 -12.90
CA ASN A 246 -0.24 19.02 -12.02
C ASN A 246 -1.74 18.95 -11.75
N VAL A 247 -2.12 19.06 -10.48
CA VAL A 247 -3.50 18.99 -10.01
C VAL A 247 -3.82 20.23 -9.20
N PHE A 248 -5.01 20.79 -9.41
CA PHE A 248 -5.59 21.88 -8.66
C PHE A 248 -6.98 21.47 -8.18
N GLY A 249 -7.34 21.84 -6.97
CA GLY A 249 -8.62 21.42 -6.41
C GLY A 249 -9.21 22.40 -5.41
N SER A 250 -10.37 22.02 -4.87
CA SER A 250 -11.03 22.71 -3.79
C SER A 250 -10.13 22.85 -2.57
N TYR A 251 -10.38 23.85 -1.73
CA TYR A 251 -9.68 24.08 -0.46
C TYR A 251 -8.16 24.35 -0.62
N GLY A 252 -7.78 25.06 -1.68
CA GLY A 252 -6.38 25.43 -1.93
C GLY A 252 -5.51 24.23 -2.35
N TYR A 253 -6.11 23.08 -2.74
CA TYR A 253 -5.34 21.90 -3.11
C TYR A 253 -4.49 22.13 -4.34
N TYR A 254 -3.19 21.88 -4.22
CA TYR A 254 -2.22 21.81 -5.30
C TYR A 254 -1.36 20.58 -5.16
N ARG A 255 -1.05 19.93 -6.29
CA ARG A 255 -0.11 18.81 -6.36
C ARG A 255 0.71 18.87 -7.63
N ASN A 256 2.00 18.55 -7.51
CA ASN A 256 2.87 18.21 -8.64
C ASN A 256 3.47 16.82 -8.42
N PHE A 257 3.22 15.92 -9.33
CA PHE A 257 3.91 14.63 -9.41
C PHE A 257 4.76 14.61 -10.68
N THR A 258 6.02 14.25 -10.55
CA THR A 258 6.96 14.15 -11.67
C THR A 258 7.73 12.84 -11.57
N GLU A 259 7.83 12.09 -12.68
CA GLU A 259 8.63 10.88 -12.75
C GLU A 259 9.52 10.88 -14.00
N ALA A 260 10.68 10.24 -13.87
CA ALA A 260 11.60 9.97 -14.97
C ALA A 260 12.11 8.54 -14.86
N ASP A 261 12.08 7.78 -15.96
CA ASP A 261 12.50 6.40 -15.98
C ASP A 261 13.14 6.00 -17.32
N GLY A 262 13.79 4.85 -17.32
CA GLY A 262 14.35 4.27 -18.54
C GLY A 262 15.44 3.25 -18.26
N THR A 263 15.96 2.64 -19.33
CA THR A 263 17.05 1.66 -19.24
C THR A 263 18.12 1.95 -20.27
N VAL A 264 19.37 2.07 -19.81
CA VAL A 264 20.55 2.26 -20.64
C VAL A 264 21.53 1.11 -20.39
N GLY A 265 21.72 0.29 -21.41
CA GLY A 265 22.58 -0.86 -21.25
C GLY A 265 22.00 -1.85 -20.24
N ARG A 266 22.69 -2.16 -19.16
CA ARG A 266 22.27 -3.05 -18.07
C ARG A 266 21.74 -2.29 -16.85
N LEU A 267 21.66 -0.96 -16.94
CA LEU A 267 21.21 -0.11 -15.85
C LEU A 267 19.85 0.50 -16.18
N GLY A 268 18.84 0.11 -15.40
CA GLY A 268 17.53 0.75 -15.34
C GLY A 268 17.51 1.79 -14.23
N TYR A 269 16.74 2.84 -14.41
CA TYR A 269 16.52 3.86 -13.39
C TYR A 269 15.05 4.30 -13.40
N TYR A 270 14.50 4.54 -12.22
CA TYR A 270 13.21 5.15 -11.98
C TYR A 270 13.38 6.19 -10.88
N PHE A 271 12.82 7.36 -11.07
CA PHE A 271 12.82 8.42 -10.09
C PHE A 271 11.45 9.08 -10.08
N TYR A 272 10.93 9.41 -8.90
CA TYR A 272 9.77 10.29 -8.77
C TYR A 272 9.98 11.34 -7.68
N TYR A 273 9.25 12.46 -7.83
CA TYR A 273 9.05 13.48 -6.83
C TYR A 273 7.57 13.84 -6.80
N ASP A 274 6.99 13.96 -5.62
CA ASP A 274 5.61 14.35 -5.37
C ASP A 274 5.56 15.48 -4.32
N HIS A 275 4.95 16.59 -4.68
CA HIS A 275 4.67 17.70 -3.79
C HIS A 275 3.18 17.92 -3.70
N ARG A 276 2.64 18.08 -2.48
CA ARG A 276 1.23 18.35 -2.21
C ARG A 276 1.07 19.40 -1.15
N GLN A 277 0.05 20.24 -1.31
CA GLN A 277 -0.38 21.19 -0.29
C GLN A 277 -1.88 21.44 -0.39
N GLN A 278 -2.49 21.81 0.72
CA GLN A 278 -3.86 22.33 0.77
C GLN A 278 -4.06 23.21 2.00
N ASP A 279 -5.09 24.05 1.98
CA ASP A 279 -5.53 24.85 3.14
C ASP A 279 -6.50 24.03 4.03
N GLY A 280 -7.15 22.99 3.45
CA GLY A 280 -8.16 22.17 4.11
C GLY A 280 -9.55 22.80 4.15
N PHE A 281 -10.57 22.02 4.52
CA PHE A 281 -11.98 22.44 4.48
C PHE A 281 -12.52 22.94 5.83
N ARG A 282 -11.79 22.69 6.92
CA ARG A 282 -12.15 23.22 8.26
C ARG A 282 -11.79 24.70 8.32
N GLU A 283 -12.43 25.44 9.19
CA GLU A 283 -12.24 26.89 9.29
C GLU A 283 -10.86 27.30 9.79
N ALA A 284 -10.15 26.42 10.49
CA ALA A 284 -8.78 26.62 10.93
C ALA A 284 -8.06 25.28 11.12
N ASN A 285 -6.73 25.33 11.07
CA ASN A 285 -5.81 24.25 11.44
C ASN A 285 -6.07 22.93 10.69
N SER A 286 -6.38 23.00 9.39
CA SER A 286 -6.61 21.83 8.54
C SER A 286 -5.74 21.79 7.28
N ASP A 287 -4.71 22.62 7.26
CA ASP A 287 -3.70 22.68 6.21
C ASP A 287 -2.76 21.47 6.26
N TYR A 288 -2.24 21.06 5.11
CA TYR A 288 -1.11 20.14 5.06
C TYR A 288 -0.12 20.47 3.94
N ASN A 289 1.12 20.00 4.11
CA ASN A 289 2.19 20.05 3.13
C ASN A 289 2.93 18.70 3.13
N LEU A 290 3.23 18.17 1.95
CA LEU A 290 3.92 16.91 1.79
C LEU A 290 4.93 17.00 0.65
N ASN A 291 6.13 16.47 0.90
CA ASN A 291 7.17 16.26 -0.10
C ASN A 291 7.64 14.81 -0.03
N ALA A 292 7.64 14.12 -1.15
CA ALA A 292 8.11 12.73 -1.21
C ALA A 292 8.92 12.49 -2.48
N GLY A 293 9.95 11.65 -2.38
CA GLY A 293 10.75 11.29 -3.54
C GLY A 293 11.49 9.99 -3.35
N SER A 294 11.70 9.26 -4.45
CA SER A 294 12.40 7.98 -4.40
C SER A 294 13.13 7.70 -5.71
N PRO A 295 14.46 7.64 -5.70
CA PRO A 295 15.22 7.01 -6.76
C PRO A 295 15.27 5.49 -6.59
N ARG A 296 15.14 4.77 -7.72
CA ARG A 296 15.34 3.33 -7.82
C ARG A 296 16.30 3.03 -8.96
N LEU A 297 17.38 2.30 -8.68
CA LEU A 297 18.34 1.84 -9.64
C LEU A 297 18.28 0.32 -9.75
N VAL A 298 18.20 -0.20 -10.96
CA VAL A 298 18.13 -1.62 -11.26
C VAL A 298 19.31 -2.00 -12.14
N TRP A 299 20.20 -2.81 -11.63
CA TRP A 299 21.39 -3.23 -12.37
C TRP A 299 21.35 -4.74 -12.64
N ASP A 300 21.24 -5.13 -13.90
CA ASP A 300 21.41 -6.50 -14.35
C ASP A 300 22.90 -6.85 -14.33
N VAL A 301 23.40 -7.34 -13.17
CA VAL A 301 24.82 -7.67 -12.94
C VAL A 301 25.28 -8.73 -13.95
N THR A 302 24.49 -9.79 -14.09
CA THR A 302 24.62 -10.84 -15.08
C THR A 302 23.27 -11.11 -15.74
N ASN A 303 23.18 -12.09 -16.63
CA ASN A 303 21.89 -12.47 -17.24
C ASN A 303 20.95 -13.18 -16.26
N ASP A 304 21.49 -13.65 -15.12
CA ASP A 304 20.77 -14.43 -14.10
C ASP A 304 20.85 -13.81 -12.70
N SER A 305 21.36 -12.55 -12.59
CA SER A 305 21.40 -11.83 -11.33
C SER A 305 21.18 -10.33 -11.51
N ARG A 306 20.43 -9.77 -10.57
CA ARG A 306 20.00 -8.37 -10.55
C ARG A 306 20.22 -7.77 -9.17
N LEU A 307 20.62 -6.51 -9.13
CA LEU A 307 20.73 -5.70 -7.92
C LEU A 307 19.78 -4.51 -8.07
N ILE A 308 18.98 -4.25 -7.03
CA ILE A 308 18.02 -3.13 -6.99
C ILE A 308 18.34 -2.29 -5.76
N LEU A 309 18.66 -1.02 -5.96
CA LEU A 309 18.80 -0.03 -4.89
C LEU A 309 17.61 0.90 -4.94
N THR A 310 16.89 1.03 -3.82
CA THR A 310 15.80 1.99 -3.64
C THR A 310 16.13 2.89 -2.46
N LEU A 311 16.06 4.20 -2.65
CA LEU A 311 16.09 5.17 -1.58
C LEU A 311 14.72 5.85 -1.51
N ASP A 312 14.34 6.32 -0.33
CA ASP A 312 13.02 6.90 -0.09
C ASP A 312 13.15 8.05 0.90
N ALA A 313 12.54 9.18 0.58
CA ALA A 313 12.47 10.33 1.44
C ALA A 313 11.05 10.86 1.44
N TYR A 314 10.56 11.20 2.63
CA TYR A 314 9.20 11.65 2.87
C TYR A 314 9.20 12.66 4.00
N ASP A 315 8.55 13.80 3.79
CA ASP A 315 8.40 14.89 4.74
C ASP A 315 6.97 15.41 4.65
N GLU A 316 6.26 15.38 5.77
CA GLU A 316 4.86 15.73 5.85
C GLU A 316 4.58 16.54 7.12
N GLU A 317 3.81 17.62 6.99
CA GLU A 317 3.29 18.41 8.10
C GLU A 317 1.81 18.76 7.88
N HIS A 318 0.99 18.62 8.92
CA HIS A 318 -0.40 19.03 8.88
C HIS A 318 -0.92 19.59 10.19
N GLY A 319 -2.00 20.36 10.09
CA GLY A 319 -2.84 20.77 11.23
C GLY A 319 -3.85 19.69 11.58
N GLU A 320 -4.18 19.57 12.84
CA GLU A 320 -5.21 18.68 13.36
C GLU A 320 -6.33 19.50 13.96
N PRO A 321 -7.43 19.76 13.23
CA PRO A 321 -8.50 20.66 13.63
C PRO A 321 -9.39 20.11 14.76
N GLY A 322 -9.12 18.87 15.20
CA GLY A 322 -9.85 18.17 16.25
C GLY A 322 -11.24 17.70 15.85
N GLY A 323 -11.81 16.87 16.73
CA GLY A 323 -13.13 16.28 16.55
C GLY A 323 -14.29 17.18 16.96
N MET A 324 -15.48 16.72 16.63
CA MET A 324 -16.78 17.27 17.01
C MET A 324 -17.58 16.24 17.81
N ARG A 325 -18.77 16.63 18.27
CA ARG A 325 -19.71 15.70 18.91
C ARG A 325 -21.14 15.88 18.38
N ARG A 326 -21.99 14.91 18.63
CA ARG A 326 -23.41 15.04 18.42
C ARG A 326 -24.05 15.83 19.56
N ARG A 327 -25.16 16.53 19.24
CA ARG A 327 -25.96 17.25 20.23
C ARG A 327 -26.78 16.25 21.05
N GLU A 328 -26.73 16.41 22.35
CA GLU A 328 -27.47 15.64 23.31
C GLU A 328 -28.42 16.55 24.11
N GLU A 329 -29.26 15.95 24.99
CA GLU A 329 -30.12 16.73 25.88
C GLU A 329 -29.30 17.60 26.85
N VAL A 330 -28.18 17.03 27.36
CA VAL A 330 -27.22 17.73 28.22
C VAL A 330 -25.84 17.64 27.61
N ASN A 331 -25.27 18.77 27.21
CA ASN A 331 -23.97 18.83 26.58
C ASN A 331 -22.92 19.46 27.52
N PRO A 332 -21.67 19.00 27.49
CA PRO A 332 -20.57 19.68 28.14
C PRO A 332 -20.43 21.13 27.64
N PRO A 333 -19.99 22.08 28.48
CA PRO A 333 -19.67 23.41 28.03
C PRO A 333 -18.56 23.40 26.95
N ASN A 334 -18.60 24.40 26.07
CA ASN A 334 -17.64 24.54 24.96
C ASN A 334 -17.69 23.43 23.90
N SER A 335 -18.82 22.74 23.78
CA SER A 335 -19.03 21.71 22.76
C SER A 335 -19.02 22.27 21.33
N VAL A 336 -18.46 21.52 20.39
CA VAL A 336 -18.48 21.77 18.95
C VAL A 336 -19.31 20.67 18.30
N PHE A 337 -20.39 21.02 17.60
CA PHE A 337 -21.40 20.08 17.17
C PHE A 337 -21.36 19.83 15.66
N VAL A 338 -21.51 18.58 15.26
CA VAL A 338 -21.60 18.19 13.85
C VAL A 338 -22.85 18.79 13.18
N GLU A 339 -23.92 19.04 13.93
CA GLU A 339 -25.17 19.64 13.44
C GLU A 339 -25.02 21.12 13.08
N ASP A 340 -24.00 21.81 13.59
CA ASP A 340 -23.70 23.20 13.27
C ASP A 340 -22.81 23.33 12.03
N GLY A 341 -22.44 22.22 11.40
CA GLY A 341 -21.67 22.12 10.16
C GLY A 341 -20.28 21.53 10.35
N PHE A 342 -19.78 20.91 9.30
CA PHE A 342 -18.52 20.15 9.32
C PHE A 342 -17.25 21.01 9.21
N THR A 343 -17.39 22.34 9.07
CA THR A 343 -16.25 23.24 8.91
C THR A 343 -15.67 23.74 10.24
N GLN A 344 -16.35 23.51 11.35
CA GLN A 344 -15.91 24.00 12.67
C GLN A 344 -14.63 23.29 13.14
N THR A 345 -13.83 24.00 13.93
CA THR A 345 -12.56 23.54 14.50
C THR A 345 -12.64 23.52 16.02
N SER A 346 -12.23 22.42 16.65
CA SER A 346 -12.11 22.31 18.12
C SER A 346 -10.67 22.40 18.62
N ARG A 347 -9.67 22.29 17.74
CA ARG A 347 -8.23 22.39 18.04
C ARG A 347 -7.56 23.35 17.07
N PHE A 348 -7.01 24.45 17.60
CA PHE A 348 -6.42 25.54 16.81
C PHE A 348 -4.89 25.48 16.73
N PHE A 349 -4.26 24.67 17.62
CA PHE A 349 -2.81 24.65 17.77
C PHE A 349 -2.21 23.24 17.60
N ASP A 350 -3.05 22.23 17.45
CA ASP A 350 -2.59 20.86 17.32
C ASP A 350 -1.93 20.65 15.95
N ARG A 351 -0.70 20.13 15.94
CA ARG A 351 0.10 19.93 14.74
C ARG A 351 0.77 18.58 14.74
N PHE A 352 1.05 18.08 13.56
CA PHE A 352 1.76 16.83 13.34
C PHE A 352 2.83 17.02 12.26
N ARG A 353 4.00 16.37 12.43
CA ARG A 353 5.08 16.29 11.42
C ARG A 353 5.64 14.90 11.38
N LEU A 354 5.98 14.42 10.16
CA LEU A 354 6.62 13.15 9.92
C LEU A 354 7.76 13.32 8.92
N GLU A 355 8.94 12.87 9.31
CA GLU A 355 10.07 12.72 8.39
C GLU A 355 10.50 11.26 8.33
N ARG A 356 10.72 10.73 7.13
CA ARG A 356 11.16 9.36 6.94
C ARG A 356 12.19 9.27 5.83
N TYR A 357 13.33 8.66 6.14
CA TYR A 357 14.41 8.35 5.19
C TYR A 357 14.70 6.86 5.24
N TYR A 358 14.72 6.23 4.08
CA TYR A 358 14.79 4.78 4.01
C TYR A 358 15.61 4.31 2.82
N ALA A 359 16.33 3.21 2.99
CA ALA A 359 17.13 2.59 1.93
C ALA A 359 16.87 1.08 1.90
N MET A 360 16.79 0.51 0.70
CA MET A 360 16.66 -0.92 0.48
C MET A 360 17.59 -1.34 -0.66
N LEU A 361 18.35 -2.42 -0.41
CA LEU A 361 19.18 -3.10 -1.38
C LEU A 361 18.66 -4.51 -1.57
N GLU A 362 18.20 -4.84 -2.77
CA GLU A 362 17.67 -6.16 -3.11
C GLU A 362 18.61 -6.85 -4.12
N TYR A 363 18.99 -8.09 -3.83
CA TYR A 363 19.72 -8.96 -4.74
C TYR A 363 18.85 -10.13 -5.14
N GLN A 364 18.65 -10.31 -6.44
CA GLN A 364 17.90 -11.40 -7.03
C GLN A 364 18.85 -12.31 -7.81
N LYS A 365 18.77 -13.63 -7.61
CA LYS A 365 19.59 -14.63 -8.31
C LYS A 365 18.75 -15.80 -8.79
N PHE A 366 18.82 -16.09 -10.08
CA PHE A 366 18.28 -17.30 -10.69
C PHE A 366 19.40 -18.29 -10.90
N PHE A 367 19.50 -19.31 -10.05
CA PHE A 367 20.47 -20.39 -10.24
C PHE A 367 20.10 -21.32 -11.41
N SER A 368 18.79 -21.38 -11.68
CA SER A 368 18.20 -22.08 -12.82
C SER A 368 16.77 -21.57 -13.02
N GLU A 369 16.08 -22.03 -14.05
CA GLU A 369 14.65 -21.76 -14.28
C GLU A 369 13.76 -22.21 -13.09
N ARG A 370 14.28 -23.13 -12.28
CA ARG A 370 13.57 -23.77 -11.15
C ARG A 370 14.01 -23.26 -9.78
N THR A 371 15.10 -22.49 -9.70
CA THR A 371 15.66 -22.09 -8.40
C THR A 371 15.99 -20.62 -8.39
N GLN A 372 15.32 -19.88 -7.51
CA GLN A 372 15.48 -18.45 -7.30
C GLN A 372 15.83 -18.16 -5.85
N LEU A 373 16.64 -17.12 -5.65
CA LEU A 373 16.98 -16.53 -4.36
C LEU A 373 16.79 -15.03 -4.44
N ASP A 374 16.10 -14.47 -3.45
CA ASP A 374 15.90 -13.03 -3.27
C ASP A 374 16.40 -12.65 -1.88
N ILE A 375 17.26 -11.64 -1.79
CA ILE A 375 17.77 -11.12 -0.52
C ILE A 375 17.55 -9.61 -0.51
N LYS A 376 16.90 -9.10 0.54
CA LYS A 376 16.66 -7.67 0.79
C LYS A 376 17.34 -7.27 2.09
N ALA A 377 18.24 -6.31 2.04
CA ALA A 377 18.74 -5.59 3.20
C ALA A 377 18.11 -4.19 3.19
N PHE A 378 17.61 -3.75 4.32
CA PHE A 378 16.89 -2.50 4.42
C PHE A 378 17.13 -1.80 5.75
N GLY A 379 16.91 -0.50 5.78
CA GLY A 379 16.99 0.28 7.00
C GLY A 379 16.66 1.74 6.78
N GLY A 380 16.41 2.44 7.87
CA GLY A 380 16.04 3.83 7.79
C GLY A 380 15.90 4.54 9.14
N TYR A 381 15.51 5.78 9.03
CA TYR A 381 15.25 6.67 10.15
C TYR A 381 13.88 7.32 9.96
N LEU A 382 13.12 7.38 11.05
CA LEU A 382 11.81 8.02 11.11
C LEU A 382 11.79 8.96 12.30
N THR A 383 11.27 10.18 12.11
CA THR A 383 10.94 11.12 13.18
C THR A 383 9.48 11.50 13.07
N ARG A 384 8.77 11.36 14.16
CA ARG A 384 7.38 11.77 14.34
C ARG A 384 7.30 12.77 15.46
N TRP A 385 6.80 13.97 15.17
CA TRP A 385 6.59 15.03 16.13
C TRP A 385 5.11 15.44 16.11
N SER A 386 4.53 15.60 17.31
CA SER A 386 3.18 16.10 17.43
C SER A 386 3.03 16.99 18.64
N LYS A 387 2.19 18.00 18.56
CA LYS A 387 1.75 18.81 19.70
C LYS A 387 0.24 18.83 19.79
N ARG A 388 -0.27 18.79 21.00
CA ARG A 388 -1.69 18.78 21.33
C ARG A 388 -1.98 19.79 22.41
N GLN A 389 -2.86 20.75 22.14
CA GLN A 389 -3.39 21.65 23.17
C GLN A 389 -4.17 20.85 24.20
N ARG A 390 -3.91 21.08 25.47
CA ARG A 390 -4.54 20.37 26.58
C ARG A 390 -5.86 21.00 27.00
N GLY A 391 -6.61 20.31 27.88
CA GLY A 391 -7.87 20.79 28.44
C GLY A 391 -9.09 20.64 27.54
N GLY A 392 -8.95 19.95 26.39
CA GLY A 392 -10.05 19.50 25.55
C GLY A 392 -10.51 18.08 25.94
N ALA A 393 -11.75 17.77 25.56
CA ALA A 393 -12.35 16.44 25.66
C ALA A 393 -13.08 16.14 24.35
N PHE A 394 -13.78 15.02 24.26
CA PHE A 394 -14.52 14.59 23.06
C PHE A 394 -15.42 15.73 22.53
N GLY A 395 -15.08 16.24 21.35
CA GLY A 395 -15.82 17.29 20.65
C GLY A 395 -15.97 18.60 21.43
N THR A 396 -15.01 18.99 22.28
CA THR A 396 -15.06 20.24 23.03
C THR A 396 -13.82 21.10 22.80
N LEU A 397 -13.98 22.43 22.85
CA LEU A 397 -12.86 23.36 22.89
C LEU A 397 -12.06 23.19 24.18
N PRO A 398 -10.73 23.34 24.14
CA PRO A 398 -9.90 23.35 25.34
C PRO A 398 -10.36 24.40 26.35
N SER A 399 -10.41 24.03 27.63
CA SER A 399 -10.86 24.89 28.71
C SER A 399 -10.13 24.61 30.02
N GLY A 400 -10.27 25.49 31.01
CA GLY A 400 -9.63 25.39 32.30
C GLY A 400 -8.14 25.75 32.28
N PRO A 401 -7.40 25.48 33.38
CA PRO A 401 -6.00 25.89 33.51
C PRO A 401 -5.06 25.23 32.48
N ASP A 402 -5.39 24.02 32.08
CA ASP A 402 -4.59 23.23 31.12
C ASP A 402 -4.70 23.75 29.68
N ALA A 403 -5.75 24.47 29.34
CA ALA A 403 -5.97 25.03 27.99
C ALA A 403 -4.87 26.01 27.52
N ASN A 404 -4.10 26.54 28.46
CA ASN A 404 -2.96 27.40 28.15
C ASN A 404 -1.64 26.64 28.01
N THR A 405 -1.68 25.32 27.93
CA THR A 405 -0.51 24.45 27.81
C THR A 405 -0.72 23.45 26.66
N ASP A 406 0.36 22.86 26.21
CA ASP A 406 0.30 21.76 25.27
C ASP A 406 1.09 20.53 25.74
N SER A 407 0.88 19.42 25.05
CA SER A 407 1.64 18.18 25.17
C SER A 407 2.41 17.99 23.86
N ILE A 408 3.72 18.00 23.94
CA ILE A 408 4.61 17.84 22.79
C ILE A 408 5.20 16.43 22.85
N GLN A 409 5.13 15.69 21.77
CA GLN A 409 5.61 14.31 21.67
C GLN A 409 6.55 14.18 20.49
N LEU A 410 7.79 13.80 20.77
CA LEU A 410 8.78 13.46 19.77
C LEU A 410 9.09 11.96 19.85
N ARG A 411 9.05 11.29 18.72
CA ARG A 411 9.48 9.89 18.55
C ARG A 411 10.46 9.80 17.41
N SER A 412 11.59 9.15 17.66
CA SER A 412 12.60 8.90 16.64
C SER A 412 12.88 7.41 16.62
N ALA A 413 12.90 6.80 15.43
CA ALA A 413 13.17 5.38 15.29
C ALA A 413 14.24 5.13 14.24
N TYR A 414 15.22 4.28 14.57
CA TYR A 414 16.17 3.67 13.64
C TYR A 414 15.75 2.23 13.42
N THR A 415 15.66 1.81 12.18
CA THR A 415 15.26 0.46 11.81
C THR A 415 16.24 -0.15 10.83
N GLU A 416 16.48 -1.44 10.95
CA GLU A 416 17.29 -2.21 10.02
C GLU A 416 16.79 -3.65 9.92
N GLY A 417 17.01 -4.29 8.77
CA GLY A 417 16.56 -5.66 8.61
C GLY A 417 17.08 -6.38 7.38
N LEU A 418 16.82 -7.67 7.36
CA LEU A 418 17.17 -8.59 6.29
C LEU A 418 16.00 -9.52 6.01
N ASP A 419 15.61 -9.67 4.75
CA ASP A 419 14.65 -10.68 4.29
C ASP A 419 15.31 -11.50 3.18
N ALA A 420 15.53 -12.78 3.42
CA ALA A 420 16.14 -13.69 2.46
C ALA A 420 15.21 -14.85 2.16
N ARG A 421 14.83 -15.02 0.89
CA ARG A 421 13.83 -15.97 0.41
C ARG A 421 14.37 -16.80 -0.73
N ALA A 422 14.04 -18.10 -0.73
CA ALA A 422 14.36 -19.00 -1.82
C ALA A 422 13.12 -19.75 -2.30
N ARG A 423 13.11 -20.08 -3.58
CA ARG A 423 12.13 -20.96 -4.22
C ARG A 423 12.85 -22.04 -5.00
N HIS A 424 12.30 -23.26 -4.95
CA HIS A 424 12.72 -24.36 -5.80
C HIS A 424 11.52 -25.15 -6.34
N ASP A 425 11.47 -25.32 -7.66
CA ASP A 425 10.47 -26.13 -8.34
C ASP A 425 11.04 -27.54 -8.58
N TYR A 426 10.32 -28.55 -8.14
CA TYR A 426 10.74 -29.95 -8.24
C TYR A 426 9.63 -30.83 -8.80
N ASN A 427 10.01 -31.97 -9.41
CA ASN A 427 9.02 -32.90 -9.91
C ASN A 427 8.58 -33.85 -8.79
N LEU A 428 7.27 -33.94 -8.59
CA LEU A 428 6.65 -34.91 -7.71
C LEU A 428 5.62 -35.69 -8.53
N LEU A 429 5.82 -37.01 -8.69
CA LEU A 429 5.07 -37.82 -9.62
C LEU A 429 5.22 -37.25 -11.07
N SER A 430 4.15 -36.85 -11.72
CA SER A 430 4.16 -36.28 -13.07
C SER A 430 4.09 -34.73 -13.09
N ASP A 431 3.91 -34.11 -11.93
CA ASP A 431 3.61 -32.68 -11.84
C ASP A 431 4.76 -31.88 -11.19
N VAL A 432 4.79 -30.58 -11.46
CA VAL A 432 5.76 -29.66 -10.86
C VAL A 432 5.20 -29.12 -9.56
N SER A 433 5.82 -29.46 -8.46
CA SER A 433 5.58 -28.92 -7.12
C SER A 433 6.60 -27.82 -6.80
N THR A 434 6.28 -26.94 -5.85
CA THR A 434 7.10 -25.77 -5.51
C THR A 434 7.29 -25.70 -4.01
N ILE A 435 8.52 -25.59 -3.55
CA ILE A 435 8.85 -25.20 -2.18
C ILE A 435 9.39 -23.78 -2.18
N ALA A 436 8.92 -22.96 -1.24
CA ALA A 436 9.41 -21.61 -0.98
C ALA A 436 9.54 -21.37 0.51
N GLY A 437 10.56 -20.64 0.93
CA GLY A 437 10.76 -20.32 2.34
C GLY A 437 11.87 -19.30 2.50
N GLY A 438 12.07 -18.86 3.73
CA GLY A 438 13.05 -17.83 4.01
C GLY A 438 13.26 -17.57 5.48
N ILE A 439 14.11 -16.59 5.72
CA ILE A 439 14.41 -16.02 7.02
C ILE A 439 14.15 -14.52 6.97
N TYR A 440 13.61 -14.00 8.05
CA TYR A 440 13.39 -12.57 8.26
C TYR A 440 14.10 -12.16 9.54
N PHE A 441 14.71 -11.00 9.51
CA PHE A 441 15.34 -10.37 10.66
C PHE A 441 15.05 -8.88 10.63
N TYR A 442 14.69 -8.32 11.77
CA TYR A 442 14.38 -6.91 11.94
C TYR A 442 14.84 -6.45 13.32
N HIS A 443 15.43 -5.29 13.37
CA HIS A 443 15.83 -4.62 14.58
C HIS A 443 15.39 -3.15 14.53
N ALA A 444 14.89 -2.65 15.65
CA ALA A 444 14.53 -1.24 15.79
C ALA A 444 14.91 -0.70 17.16
N LEU A 445 15.40 0.55 17.15
CA LEU A 445 15.61 1.36 18.34
C LEU A 445 14.74 2.60 18.22
N GLN A 446 13.95 2.88 19.26
CA GLN A 446 13.08 4.04 19.31
C GLN A 446 13.26 4.83 20.59
N ASP A 447 13.44 6.14 20.43
CA ASP A 447 13.39 7.11 21.52
C ASP A 447 12.02 7.80 21.50
N ARG A 448 11.42 7.93 22.69
CA ARG A 448 10.22 8.73 22.92
C ARG A 448 10.51 9.79 23.95
N ARG A 449 10.18 11.04 23.61
CA ARG A 449 10.31 12.21 24.47
C ARG A 449 8.99 12.97 24.52
N ASP A 450 8.39 13.07 25.71
CA ASP A 450 7.19 13.85 25.93
C ASP A 450 7.54 15.10 26.77
N GLU A 451 7.08 16.24 26.32
CA GLU A 451 7.30 17.55 26.97
C GLU A 451 5.96 18.24 27.28
N ARG A 452 6.00 19.17 28.18
CA ARG A 452 4.90 20.08 28.53
C ARG A 452 5.27 21.51 28.15
N GLY A 453 4.65 22.06 27.11
CA GLY A 453 4.76 23.46 26.75
C GLY A 453 3.95 24.37 27.69
N GLN A 454 4.35 25.63 27.81
CA GLN A 454 3.72 26.60 28.65
C GLN A 454 2.73 27.53 27.95
N THR A 455 2.59 27.36 26.63
CA THR A 455 1.59 27.99 25.77
C THR A 455 0.96 26.95 24.86
N PRO A 456 -0.24 27.19 24.32
CA PRO A 456 -0.91 26.21 23.43
C PRO A 456 -0.17 25.92 22.12
N ASP A 457 0.74 26.80 21.73
CA ASP A 457 1.50 26.77 20.47
C ASP A 457 3.00 26.50 20.69
N ALA A 458 3.41 26.06 21.90
CA ALA A 458 4.82 25.82 22.21
C ALA A 458 5.42 24.72 21.33
N GLU A 459 6.65 24.93 20.86
CA GLU A 459 7.42 23.93 20.09
C GLU A 459 8.30 23.07 21.00
N HIS A 460 8.56 23.54 22.23
CA HIS A 460 9.37 22.87 23.26
C HIS A 460 8.83 23.15 24.66
N GLY A 461 9.14 22.26 25.60
CA GLY A 461 8.66 22.42 26.96
C GLY A 461 9.48 21.70 28.03
N ALA A 462 8.91 21.59 29.21
CA ALA A 462 9.49 20.84 30.31
C ALA A 462 9.36 19.34 30.05
N LEU A 463 10.46 18.60 30.10
CA LEU A 463 10.50 17.15 29.96
C LEU A 463 9.57 16.47 30.98
N ARG A 464 8.72 15.57 30.48
CA ARG A 464 7.74 14.82 31.29
C ARG A 464 8.00 13.32 31.27
N ASN A 465 8.33 12.78 30.12
CA ASN A 465 8.65 11.38 29.95
C ASN A 465 9.81 11.25 28.94
N LEU A 466 10.69 10.31 29.19
CA LEU A 466 11.72 9.86 28.30
C LEU A 466 11.82 8.35 28.42
N ASN A 467 11.67 7.63 27.32
CA ASN A 467 11.91 6.19 27.27
C ASN A 467 12.56 5.77 25.97
N THR A 468 13.28 4.66 26.05
CA THR A 468 13.89 3.99 24.91
C THR A 468 13.26 2.61 24.77
N GLY A 469 12.82 2.30 23.55
CA GLY A 469 12.31 0.99 23.16
C GLY A 469 13.27 0.28 22.23
N GLU A 470 13.38 -1.03 22.34
CA GLU A 470 14.16 -1.89 21.45
C GLU A 470 13.33 -3.09 21.02
N THR A 471 13.36 -3.41 19.73
CA THR A 471 12.70 -4.60 19.16
C THR A 471 13.71 -5.44 18.40
N TRP A 472 13.72 -6.74 18.67
CA TRP A 472 14.35 -7.78 17.87
C TRP A 472 13.26 -8.73 17.38
N ASP A 473 13.07 -8.79 16.06
CA ASP A 473 12.08 -9.66 15.43
C ASP A 473 12.77 -10.57 14.40
N GLY A 474 12.63 -11.85 14.58
CA GLY A 474 13.17 -12.85 13.69
C GLY A 474 12.14 -13.89 13.31
N ALA A 475 12.11 -14.31 12.05
CA ALA A 475 11.23 -15.37 11.63
C ALA A 475 11.89 -16.35 10.66
N ILE A 476 11.46 -17.60 10.75
CA ILE A 476 11.75 -18.65 9.77
C ILE A 476 10.41 -19.12 9.22
N PHE A 477 10.25 -19.15 7.91
CA PHE A 477 9.01 -19.57 7.28
C PHE A 477 9.27 -20.48 6.07
N ALA A 478 8.33 -21.38 5.83
CA ALA A 478 8.33 -22.26 4.67
C ALA A 478 6.91 -22.62 4.24
N GLU A 479 6.70 -22.73 2.95
CA GLU A 479 5.48 -23.24 2.33
C GLU A 479 5.86 -24.22 1.22
N ASN A 480 5.06 -25.25 1.03
CA ASN A 480 5.23 -26.19 -0.07
C ASN A 480 3.92 -26.38 -0.83
N ARG A 481 3.91 -26.09 -2.12
CA ARG A 481 2.81 -26.42 -3.00
C ARG A 481 3.01 -27.82 -3.55
N PHE A 482 2.24 -28.78 -3.03
CA PHE A 482 2.07 -30.09 -3.65
C PHE A 482 1.03 -29.97 -4.77
N HIS A 483 1.42 -30.27 -6.01
CA HIS A 483 0.52 -30.14 -7.17
C HIS A 483 0.24 -31.53 -7.77
N PHE A 484 -1.04 -31.82 -7.98
CA PHE A 484 -1.54 -33.10 -8.51
C PHE A 484 -2.64 -32.84 -9.54
N GLY A 485 -2.26 -32.64 -10.79
CA GLY A 485 -3.20 -32.29 -11.86
C GLY A 485 -3.95 -30.99 -11.57
N ARG A 486 -5.21 -31.09 -11.16
CA ARG A 486 -6.05 -29.94 -10.83
C ARG A 486 -6.03 -29.54 -9.35
N LEU A 487 -5.47 -30.37 -8.50
CA LEU A 487 -5.40 -30.16 -7.05
C LEU A 487 -4.04 -29.59 -6.65
N SER A 488 -4.05 -28.56 -5.84
CA SER A 488 -2.87 -28.07 -5.12
C SER A 488 -3.16 -28.06 -3.62
N ILE A 489 -2.20 -28.52 -2.82
CA ILE A 489 -2.25 -28.49 -1.36
C ILE A 489 -1.01 -27.75 -0.89
N VAL A 490 -1.20 -26.75 -0.03
CA VAL A 490 -0.13 -25.82 0.39
C VAL A 490 -0.07 -25.74 1.91
N PRO A 491 0.60 -26.70 2.57
CA PRO A 491 0.96 -26.53 3.97
C PRO A 491 2.03 -25.45 4.09
N GLY A 492 1.93 -24.66 5.14
CA GLY A 492 2.86 -23.60 5.48
C GLY A 492 3.08 -23.48 6.97
N MET A 493 4.24 -22.97 7.35
CA MET A 493 4.56 -22.61 8.72
C MET A 493 5.39 -21.35 8.79
N ARG A 494 5.26 -20.62 9.90
CA ARG A 494 6.13 -19.52 10.31
C ARG A 494 6.43 -19.67 11.79
N LEU A 495 7.69 -19.57 12.15
CA LEU A 495 8.18 -19.55 13.53
C LEU A 495 8.71 -18.15 13.77
N GLU A 496 8.08 -17.42 14.66
CA GLU A 496 8.41 -16.02 14.97
C GLU A 496 9.04 -15.94 16.36
N PHE A 497 10.05 -15.11 16.48
CA PHE A 497 10.82 -14.84 17.69
C PHE A 497 10.85 -13.33 17.87
N LEU A 498 10.04 -12.82 18.77
CA LEU A 498 9.89 -11.40 19.04
C LEU A 498 10.36 -11.09 20.44
N GLU A 499 11.35 -10.22 20.55
CA GLU A 499 11.78 -9.64 21.83
C GLU A 499 11.57 -8.13 21.77
N GLN A 500 10.88 -7.61 22.75
CA GLN A 500 10.63 -6.18 22.89
C GLN A 500 10.99 -5.74 24.30
N SER A 501 11.65 -4.59 24.44
CA SER A 501 11.93 -3.96 25.72
C SER A 501 11.63 -2.48 25.68
N VAL A 502 11.20 -1.93 26.80
CA VAL A 502 11.00 -0.50 27.01
C VAL A 502 11.60 -0.11 28.35
N ASP A 503 12.52 0.82 28.35
CA ASP A 503 13.17 1.38 29.53
C ASP A 503 12.77 2.86 29.69
N GLU A 504 12.13 3.18 30.81
CA GLU A 504 11.86 4.57 31.21
C GLU A 504 13.07 5.19 31.87
N GLU A 505 13.55 6.31 31.37
CA GLU A 505 14.63 7.11 31.96
C GLU A 505 14.09 8.29 32.78
N VAL A 506 12.96 8.87 32.34
CA VAL A 506 12.25 9.94 33.01
C VAL A 506 10.75 9.69 32.98
N ASN A 507 10.11 9.72 34.14
CA ASN A 507 8.66 9.77 34.26
C ASN A 507 8.32 10.65 35.49
N VAL A 508 7.87 11.88 35.25
CA VAL A 508 7.60 12.83 36.38
C VAL A 508 6.26 12.56 37.07
N SER A 509 5.44 11.68 36.54
CA SER A 509 4.10 11.37 37.07
C SER A 509 4.06 10.06 37.85
N ASN A 510 4.88 9.07 37.47
CA ASN A 510 4.90 7.72 38.03
C ASN A 510 6.33 7.27 38.33
N PRO A 511 6.52 6.21 39.14
CA PRO A 511 7.82 5.54 39.28
C PRO A 511 8.29 5.05 37.91
N LEU A 512 9.61 4.99 37.73
CA LEU A 512 10.20 4.45 36.49
C LEU A 512 9.92 2.96 36.37
N HIS A 513 9.61 2.55 35.18
CA HIS A 513 9.36 1.16 34.80
C HIS A 513 10.30 0.73 33.66
N SER A 514 10.74 -0.52 33.72
CA SER A 514 11.41 -1.23 32.64
C SER A 514 10.70 -2.55 32.43
N GLN A 515 10.30 -2.83 31.21
CA GLN A 515 9.61 -4.06 30.85
C GLN A 515 10.28 -4.67 29.64
N SER A 516 10.38 -5.98 29.64
CA SER A 516 10.76 -6.75 28.45
C SER A 516 9.81 -7.92 28.28
N ASP A 517 9.55 -8.26 27.02
CA ASP A 517 8.72 -9.37 26.65
C ASP A 517 9.38 -10.17 25.53
N PHE A 518 9.39 -11.49 25.67
CA PHE A 518 9.91 -12.41 24.63
C PHE A 518 8.87 -13.43 24.27
N ASN A 519 8.55 -13.47 22.98
CA ASN A 519 7.53 -14.32 22.43
C ASN A 519 8.09 -15.27 21.37
N PHE A 520 7.75 -16.55 21.51
CA PHE A 520 7.92 -17.54 20.46
C PHE A 520 6.55 -17.97 19.96
N VAL A 521 6.22 -17.58 18.71
CA VAL A 521 4.90 -17.79 18.13
C VAL A 521 5.00 -18.72 16.92
N PRO A 522 4.67 -20.01 17.07
CA PRO A 522 4.54 -20.92 15.93
C PRO A 522 3.18 -20.76 15.26
N LEU A 523 3.18 -20.49 13.95
CA LEU A 523 2.01 -20.26 13.14
C LEU A 523 1.96 -21.26 12.00
N PHE A 524 0.79 -21.84 11.78
CA PHE A 524 0.57 -22.84 10.75
C PHE A 524 -0.57 -22.43 9.82
N GLY A 525 -0.47 -22.87 8.57
CA GLY A 525 -1.49 -22.66 7.58
C GLY A 525 -1.58 -23.83 6.60
N LEU A 526 -2.77 -24.03 6.06
CA LEU A 526 -3.03 -25.01 5.02
C LEU A 526 -3.93 -24.40 3.97
N GLY A 527 -3.42 -24.21 2.76
CA GLY A 527 -4.19 -23.80 1.60
C GLY A 527 -4.53 -24.98 0.70
N VAL A 528 -5.70 -24.97 0.10
CA VAL A 528 -6.14 -25.95 -0.90
C VAL A 528 -6.74 -25.22 -2.09
N GLY A 529 -6.25 -25.49 -3.28
CA GLY A 529 -6.79 -24.99 -4.55
C GLY A 529 -7.20 -26.12 -5.47
N TYR A 530 -8.35 -26.04 -6.10
CA TYR A 530 -8.81 -26.99 -7.09
C TYR A 530 -9.30 -26.31 -8.35
N VAL A 531 -8.66 -26.56 -9.48
CA VAL A 531 -9.00 -25.97 -10.79
C VAL A 531 -10.22 -26.68 -11.37
N LEU A 532 -11.35 -26.00 -11.44
CA LEU A 532 -12.59 -26.47 -12.05
C LEU A 532 -12.54 -26.34 -13.59
N ILE A 533 -12.14 -25.17 -14.08
CA ILE A 533 -11.99 -24.86 -15.50
C ILE A 533 -10.57 -24.37 -15.68
N GLU A 534 -9.78 -25.07 -16.49
CA GLU A 534 -8.39 -24.72 -16.75
C GLU A 534 -8.27 -23.40 -17.51
N GLY A 535 -7.31 -22.57 -17.11
CA GLY A 535 -6.89 -21.41 -17.86
C GLY A 535 -6.22 -21.82 -19.17
N GLN A 536 -6.23 -20.93 -20.15
CA GLN A 536 -5.42 -21.12 -21.35
C GLN A 536 -3.93 -21.08 -20.93
N PRO A 537 -3.09 -21.99 -21.45
CA PRO A 537 -1.66 -21.88 -21.23
C PRO A 537 -1.18 -20.53 -21.75
N ILE A 538 -0.45 -19.80 -20.93
CA ILE A 538 0.23 -18.60 -21.39
C ILE A 538 1.42 -19.10 -22.19
N ALA A 539 1.32 -18.98 -23.50
CA ALA A 539 2.44 -19.23 -24.37
C ALA A 539 3.45 -18.09 -24.19
N VAL A 540 4.62 -18.38 -23.64
CA VAL A 540 5.72 -17.41 -23.51
C VAL A 540 6.54 -17.45 -24.78
N ALA A 541 6.58 -16.33 -25.54
CA ALA A 541 7.44 -16.22 -26.70
C ALA A 541 8.90 -16.13 -26.28
N ALA A 542 9.67 -17.15 -26.58
CA ALA A 542 11.09 -16.97 -26.77
C ALA A 542 11.27 -16.20 -28.10
N ALA A 543 11.64 -14.93 -28.05
CA ALA A 543 12.10 -14.23 -29.24
C ALA A 543 13.36 -14.94 -29.71
N ALA A 544 13.27 -15.70 -30.80
CA ALA A 544 14.42 -16.28 -31.46
C ALA A 544 15.30 -15.13 -31.92
N ALA A 545 16.52 -15.02 -31.37
CA ALA A 545 17.55 -14.17 -31.92
C ALA A 545 17.84 -14.66 -33.33
N ALA A 546 17.36 -13.94 -34.32
CA ALA A 546 17.78 -14.15 -35.70
C ALA A 546 19.24 -13.68 -35.80
N ASP A 547 20.17 -14.60 -35.57
CA ASP A 547 21.56 -14.39 -35.90
C ASP A 547 21.71 -14.43 -37.42
N SER A 548 22.01 -13.31 -37.99
CA SER A 548 22.18 -13.10 -39.44
C SER A 548 23.52 -13.62 -39.96
N LYS A 549 24.03 -14.71 -39.49
CA LYS A 549 25.13 -15.48 -40.08
C LYS A 549 24.99 -16.97 -39.80
N GLY A 550 24.46 -17.64 -40.79
CA GLY A 550 24.57 -19.03 -41.17
C GLY A 550 25.19 -19.99 -40.12
N GLY A 551 24.49 -20.27 -39.06
CA GLY A 551 24.82 -21.33 -38.15
C GLY A 551 23.53 -21.89 -37.57
N GLN A 552 23.26 -23.15 -37.73
CA GLN A 552 22.11 -23.86 -37.20
C GLN A 552 22.06 -23.64 -35.67
N SER A 553 21.16 -22.80 -35.21
CA SER A 553 20.80 -22.72 -33.78
C SER A 553 19.95 -23.94 -33.44
N LYS A 554 20.59 -24.93 -32.87
CA LYS A 554 19.90 -26.03 -32.18
C LYS A 554 19.46 -25.52 -30.82
N ASN A 555 18.15 -25.63 -30.56
CA ASN A 555 17.48 -25.44 -29.30
C ASN A 555 17.23 -23.97 -28.85
N ALA A 556 16.26 -23.32 -29.46
CA ALA A 556 15.43 -22.38 -28.73
C ALA A 556 14.54 -23.21 -27.78
N VAL A 557 14.93 -23.32 -26.54
CA VAL A 557 14.07 -23.90 -25.50
C VAL A 557 12.93 -22.91 -25.29
N ALA A 558 11.72 -23.26 -25.76
CA ALA A 558 10.51 -22.61 -25.32
C ALA A 558 10.41 -22.79 -23.80
N GLN A 559 10.66 -21.72 -23.06
CA GLN A 559 10.44 -21.71 -21.64
C GLN A 559 8.93 -21.83 -21.44
N MET A 560 8.44 -23.03 -21.15
CA MET A 560 7.12 -23.16 -20.56
C MET A 560 7.23 -22.58 -19.16
N VAL A 561 6.72 -21.36 -18.97
CA VAL A 561 6.21 -21.01 -17.64
C VAL A 561 5.20 -22.12 -17.32
N GLY A 562 5.36 -22.77 -16.15
CA GLY A 562 4.62 -23.97 -15.81
C GLY A 562 3.12 -23.86 -16.11
N PRO A 563 2.39 -24.97 -16.22
CA PRO A 563 1.01 -24.97 -16.65
C PRO A 563 0.19 -24.05 -15.76
N GLY A 564 -0.16 -22.88 -16.30
CA GLY A 564 -1.02 -22.03 -15.54
C GLY A 564 -0.77 -20.54 -15.67
N GLY A 565 -1.31 -19.95 -16.67
CA GLY A 565 -2.00 -18.68 -16.47
C GLY A 565 -3.02 -18.82 -15.35
N PRO A 566 -3.59 -17.71 -14.85
CA PRO A 566 -4.65 -17.79 -13.83
C PRO A 566 -5.71 -18.78 -14.28
N PRO A 567 -6.16 -19.71 -13.38
CA PRO A 567 -7.20 -20.66 -13.73
C PRO A 567 -8.44 -19.88 -14.17
N ARG A 568 -9.16 -20.42 -15.17
CA ARG A 568 -10.42 -19.77 -15.58
C ARG A 568 -11.44 -19.81 -14.45
N VAL A 569 -11.52 -20.92 -13.69
CA VAL A 569 -12.33 -21.05 -12.48
C VAL A 569 -11.63 -21.99 -11.51
N GLU A 570 -11.52 -21.60 -10.25
CA GLU A 570 -10.96 -22.44 -9.19
C GLU A 570 -11.78 -22.34 -7.90
N LEU A 571 -11.77 -23.43 -7.15
CA LEU A 571 -12.13 -23.45 -5.74
C LEU A 571 -10.86 -23.20 -4.92
N TYR A 572 -11.00 -22.44 -3.86
CA TYR A 572 -9.93 -22.25 -2.86
C TYR A 572 -10.48 -22.42 -1.45
N GLY A 573 -9.60 -22.82 -0.55
CA GLY A 573 -9.89 -22.88 0.87
C GLY A 573 -8.61 -22.78 1.68
N THR A 574 -8.68 -22.12 2.83
CA THR A 574 -7.57 -21.90 3.72
C THR A 574 -7.99 -22.05 5.17
N VAL A 575 -7.15 -22.70 5.97
CA VAL A 575 -7.15 -22.57 7.42
C VAL A 575 -5.79 -22.09 7.85
N SER A 576 -5.73 -21.08 8.73
CA SER A 576 -4.46 -20.48 9.12
C SER A 576 -4.56 -19.72 10.45
N GLN A 577 -3.42 -19.60 11.09
CA GLN A 577 -3.24 -18.85 12.33
C GLN A 577 -2.61 -17.49 12.03
N ALA A 578 -2.96 -16.51 12.85
CA ALA A 578 -2.37 -15.18 12.89
C ALA A 578 -2.29 -14.69 14.33
N TYR A 579 -1.51 -13.66 14.60
CA TYR A 579 -1.43 -13.04 15.92
C TYR A 579 -1.19 -11.53 15.82
N ARG A 580 -1.48 -10.81 16.89
CA ARG A 580 -1.15 -9.40 17.06
C ARG A 580 -0.17 -9.26 18.20
N PRO A 581 1.06 -8.78 17.97
CA PRO A 581 2.04 -8.57 19.02
C PRO A 581 1.60 -7.46 19.97
N ILE A 582 2.10 -7.52 21.20
CA ILE A 582 2.00 -6.43 22.19
C ILE A 582 2.86 -5.24 21.67
N THR A 583 2.44 -4.03 21.98
CA THR A 583 3.13 -2.80 21.56
C THR A 583 3.91 -2.15 22.70
N TYR A 584 4.85 -1.25 22.41
CA TYR A 584 5.56 -0.50 23.47
C TYR A 584 4.60 0.29 24.36
N GLY A 585 3.55 0.88 23.78
CA GLY A 585 2.54 1.63 24.53
C GLY A 585 1.73 0.77 25.49
N GLU A 586 1.58 -0.51 25.18
CA GLU A 586 0.89 -1.51 26.02
C GLU A 586 1.82 -2.10 27.09
N LEU A 587 3.11 -2.30 26.77
CA LEU A 587 4.11 -2.74 27.74
C LEU A 587 4.34 -1.71 28.83
N VAL A 588 4.53 -0.44 28.48
CA VAL A 588 4.76 0.66 29.40
C VAL A 588 3.86 1.84 29.06
N PRO A 589 2.58 1.84 29.50
CA PRO A 589 1.67 2.95 29.28
C PRO A 589 2.14 4.19 30.03
N THR A 590 2.15 5.33 29.37
CA THR A 590 2.72 6.59 29.86
C THR A 590 1.70 7.56 30.46
N GLY A 591 0.44 7.18 30.54
CA GLY A 591 -0.63 7.98 31.17
C GLY A 591 -0.43 8.15 32.67
N GLY A 592 -0.69 9.35 33.23
CA GLY A 592 -0.53 9.63 34.66
C GLY A 592 -1.42 8.81 35.60
N SER A 593 -2.43 8.11 35.02
CA SER A 593 -3.35 7.20 35.72
C SER A 593 -3.23 5.76 35.26
N SER A 594 -2.24 5.43 34.44
CA SER A 594 -2.07 4.09 33.89
C SER A 594 -1.16 3.23 34.78
N VAL A 595 -1.50 1.94 34.88
CA VAL A 595 -0.75 0.94 35.63
C VAL A 595 -0.24 -0.13 34.66
N VAL A 596 1.05 -0.43 34.77
CA VAL A 596 1.70 -1.49 33.97
C VAL A 596 1.14 -2.87 34.34
N ASN A 597 0.76 -3.65 33.34
CA ASN A 597 0.35 -5.04 33.49
C ASN A 597 1.40 -5.97 32.87
N GLY A 598 2.17 -6.63 33.70
CA GLY A 598 3.21 -7.57 33.25
C GLY A 598 2.71 -8.97 32.85
N ASN A 599 1.39 -9.18 32.71
CA ASN A 599 0.80 -10.48 32.37
C ASN A 599 -0.01 -10.39 31.05
N LEU A 600 0.25 -9.41 30.21
CA LEU A 600 -0.37 -9.31 28.89
C LEU A 600 0.01 -10.52 28.02
N LYS A 601 -0.91 -10.94 27.19
CA LYS A 601 -0.71 -11.95 26.14
C LYS A 601 -1.02 -11.35 24.80
N GLU A 602 -0.36 -11.85 23.76
CA GLU A 602 -0.67 -11.49 22.40
C GLU A 602 -2.07 -11.96 22.00
N GLY A 603 -2.73 -11.17 21.18
CA GLY A 603 -3.99 -11.58 20.57
C GLY A 603 -3.76 -12.62 19.47
N ASN A 604 -4.48 -13.74 19.52
CA ASN A 604 -4.37 -14.85 18.59
C ASN A 604 -5.62 -15.01 17.74
N SER A 605 -5.44 -15.41 16.48
CA SER A 605 -6.56 -15.61 15.54
C SER A 605 -6.44 -16.94 14.81
N LEU A 606 -7.54 -17.68 14.73
CA LEU A 606 -7.70 -18.85 13.88
C LEU A 606 -8.74 -18.54 12.81
N GLN A 607 -8.37 -18.71 11.54
CA GLN A 607 -9.14 -18.23 10.40
C GLN A 607 -9.42 -19.35 9.40
N PHE A 608 -10.67 -19.39 8.92
CA PHE A 608 -11.15 -20.31 7.90
C PHE A 608 -11.75 -19.50 6.75
N GLU A 609 -11.32 -19.82 5.54
CA GLU A 609 -11.81 -19.20 4.32
C GLU A 609 -12.08 -20.26 3.27
N TYR A 610 -13.11 -20.06 2.44
CA TYR A 610 -13.37 -20.87 1.27
C TYR A 610 -14.09 -20.06 0.21
N GLY A 611 -13.92 -20.43 -1.04
CA GLY A 611 -14.64 -19.74 -2.11
C GLY A 611 -14.39 -20.33 -3.49
N VAL A 612 -15.02 -19.69 -4.45
CA VAL A 612 -14.87 -19.92 -5.87
C VAL A 612 -14.57 -18.60 -6.56
N ARG A 613 -13.56 -18.59 -7.41
CA ARG A 613 -13.22 -17.41 -8.20
C ARG A 613 -12.81 -17.80 -9.60
N GLY A 614 -12.87 -16.84 -10.49
CA GLY A 614 -12.39 -17.09 -11.84
C GLY A 614 -12.94 -16.17 -12.90
N LYS A 615 -12.62 -16.54 -14.12
CA LYS A 615 -12.94 -15.87 -15.36
C LYS A 615 -13.54 -16.87 -16.34
N PRO A 616 -14.81 -17.27 -16.13
CA PRO A 616 -15.45 -18.30 -16.97
C PRO A 616 -15.63 -17.82 -18.41
N PHE A 617 -15.74 -16.51 -18.61
CA PHE A 617 -15.88 -15.86 -19.91
C PHE A 617 -14.90 -14.66 -20.02
N PRO A 618 -14.49 -14.27 -21.22
CA PRO A 618 -13.58 -13.12 -21.41
C PRO A 618 -14.07 -11.80 -20.83
N TYR A 619 -15.37 -11.65 -20.66
CA TYR A 619 -16.04 -10.44 -20.20
C TYR A 619 -16.49 -10.50 -18.72
N LEU A 620 -16.33 -11.64 -18.04
CA LEU A 620 -16.81 -11.82 -16.67
C LEU A 620 -15.69 -12.32 -15.76
N ASN A 621 -15.49 -11.60 -14.70
CA ASN A 621 -14.63 -11.96 -13.58
C ASN A 621 -15.44 -11.99 -12.30
N PHE A 622 -15.21 -12.97 -11.40
CA PHE A 622 -15.91 -13.09 -10.14
C PHE A 622 -15.05 -13.74 -9.05
N ASP A 623 -15.32 -13.39 -7.79
CA ASP A 623 -14.83 -14.06 -6.58
C ASP A 623 -15.95 -14.08 -5.54
N VAL A 624 -16.33 -15.26 -5.08
CA VAL A 624 -17.39 -15.46 -4.10
C VAL A 624 -16.88 -16.41 -3.02
N GLY A 625 -16.97 -16.01 -1.76
CA GLY A 625 -16.47 -16.82 -0.66
C GLY A 625 -17.07 -16.49 0.70
N GLY A 626 -16.90 -17.41 1.62
CA GLY A 626 -17.24 -17.24 3.02
C GLY A 626 -16.01 -17.30 3.91
N PHE A 627 -16.12 -16.71 5.08
CA PHE A 627 -15.06 -16.72 6.08
C PHE A 627 -15.65 -16.87 7.48
N TYR A 628 -14.83 -17.41 8.36
CA TYR A 628 -15.04 -17.44 9.80
C TYR A 628 -13.68 -17.30 10.48
N PHE A 629 -13.55 -16.41 11.46
CA PHE A 629 -12.37 -16.37 12.30
C PHE A 629 -12.71 -15.95 13.73
N THR A 630 -11.85 -16.38 14.66
CA THR A 630 -11.82 -15.96 16.05
C THR A 630 -10.62 -15.08 16.30
N PHE A 631 -10.77 -14.16 17.24
CA PHE A 631 -9.68 -13.38 17.78
C PHE A 631 -9.72 -13.48 19.30
N GLU A 632 -8.77 -14.19 19.88
CA GLU A 632 -8.68 -14.52 21.30
C GLU A 632 -7.66 -13.61 21.98
N ASP A 633 -7.81 -13.39 23.29
CA ASP A 633 -6.93 -12.58 24.14
C ASP A 633 -6.75 -11.13 23.60
N GLN A 634 -7.82 -10.52 23.06
CA GLN A 634 -7.75 -9.15 22.54
C GLN A 634 -7.28 -8.18 23.63
N VAL A 635 -6.30 -7.34 23.30
CA VAL A 635 -5.74 -6.34 24.21
C VAL A 635 -6.60 -5.07 24.16
N GLY A 636 -6.90 -4.52 25.33
CA GLY A 636 -7.66 -3.29 25.49
C GLY A 636 -7.40 -2.66 26.86
N GLU A 637 -8.10 -1.59 27.18
CA GLU A 637 -7.96 -0.85 28.43
C GLU A 637 -9.10 -1.19 29.40
N ILE A 638 -8.78 -1.44 30.66
CA ILE A 638 -9.76 -1.64 31.74
C ILE A 638 -9.58 -0.55 32.82
N ILE A 639 -10.70 -0.15 33.45
CA ILE A 639 -10.70 0.77 34.58
C ILE A 639 -10.65 -0.04 35.89
N LEU A 640 -9.59 0.18 36.69
CA LEU A 640 -9.43 -0.46 37.98
C LEU A 640 -10.34 0.18 39.05
N PRO A 641 -10.63 -0.52 40.19
CA PRO A 641 -11.49 -0.01 41.24
C PRO A 641 -10.98 1.31 41.88
N ASN A 642 -9.71 1.62 41.74
CA ASN A 642 -9.10 2.87 42.22
C ASN A 642 -9.20 4.03 41.20
N GLY A 643 -9.85 3.82 40.04
CA GLY A 643 -10.01 4.79 38.99
C GLY A 643 -8.79 4.93 38.05
N PHE A 644 -7.76 4.09 38.23
CA PHE A 644 -6.65 3.98 37.29
C PHE A 644 -7.03 3.08 36.10
N THR A 645 -6.41 3.28 34.96
CA THR A 645 -6.53 2.39 33.81
C THR A 645 -5.40 1.37 33.79
N SER A 646 -5.65 0.20 33.24
CA SER A 646 -4.63 -0.82 32.97
C SER A 646 -4.90 -1.49 31.63
N THR A 647 -3.88 -1.57 30.82
CA THR A 647 -3.93 -2.39 29.61
C THR A 647 -4.04 -3.86 30.00
N SER A 648 -5.00 -4.58 29.42
CA SER A 648 -5.31 -5.96 29.79
C SER A 648 -5.89 -6.72 28.59
N ASN A 649 -5.88 -8.06 28.68
CA ASN A 649 -6.66 -8.86 27.73
C ASN A 649 -8.15 -8.73 28.07
N VAL A 650 -8.92 -8.12 27.19
CA VAL A 650 -10.32 -7.69 27.47
C VAL A 650 -11.36 -8.67 26.97
N GLY A 651 -10.98 -9.70 26.23
CA GLY A 651 -11.90 -10.73 25.78
C GLY A 651 -11.59 -11.30 24.40
N ASP A 652 -12.52 -12.12 23.95
CA ASP A 652 -12.45 -12.80 22.64
C ASP A 652 -13.57 -12.29 21.74
N SER A 653 -13.34 -12.28 20.45
CA SER A 653 -14.33 -11.94 19.44
C SER A 653 -14.40 -13.00 18.34
N ARG A 654 -15.54 -13.04 17.65
CA ARG A 654 -15.75 -13.88 16.46
C ARG A 654 -16.28 -13.03 15.32
N TYR A 655 -15.93 -13.45 14.12
CA TYR A 655 -16.35 -12.81 12.88
C TYR A 655 -16.77 -13.89 11.88
N ILE A 656 -17.97 -13.77 11.33
CA ILE A 656 -18.48 -14.65 10.28
C ILE A 656 -19.02 -13.78 9.15
N GLY A 657 -18.74 -14.16 7.91
CA GLY A 657 -19.21 -13.34 6.82
C GLY A 657 -19.11 -14.00 5.46
N PHE A 658 -19.59 -13.23 4.50
CA PHE A 658 -19.65 -13.59 3.09
C PHE A 658 -19.18 -12.41 2.25
N GLU A 659 -18.37 -12.70 1.25
CA GLU A 659 -17.89 -11.73 0.27
C GLU A 659 -18.22 -12.20 -1.15
N ALA A 660 -18.75 -11.29 -1.96
CA ALA A 660 -18.92 -11.53 -3.40
C ALA A 660 -18.43 -10.31 -4.19
N ALA A 661 -17.67 -10.55 -5.23
CA ALA A 661 -17.21 -9.53 -6.15
C ALA A 661 -17.44 -10.00 -7.59
N THR A 662 -17.80 -9.06 -8.47
CA THR A 662 -17.96 -9.32 -9.90
C THR A 662 -17.55 -8.10 -10.71
N GLU A 663 -16.94 -8.36 -11.87
CA GLU A 663 -16.63 -7.37 -12.90
C GLU A 663 -17.13 -7.88 -14.23
N LEU A 664 -17.92 -7.07 -14.94
CA LEU A 664 -18.56 -7.42 -16.19
C LEU A 664 -18.29 -6.36 -17.27
N ASP A 665 -17.55 -6.71 -18.31
CA ASP A 665 -17.43 -5.85 -19.50
C ASP A 665 -18.65 -6.01 -20.40
N ILE A 666 -19.52 -5.01 -20.37
CA ILE A 666 -20.78 -4.99 -21.13
C ILE A 666 -20.51 -4.97 -22.64
N LEU A 667 -19.50 -4.21 -23.09
CA LEU A 667 -19.22 -4.10 -24.53
C LEU A 667 -18.61 -5.39 -25.09
N ALA A 668 -17.76 -6.06 -24.31
CA ALA A 668 -17.27 -7.38 -24.68
C ALA A 668 -18.38 -8.44 -24.65
N LEU A 669 -19.30 -8.41 -23.67
CA LEU A 669 -20.46 -9.29 -23.62
C LEU A 669 -21.31 -9.15 -24.89
N ILE A 670 -21.69 -7.92 -25.25
CA ILE A 670 -22.48 -7.64 -26.47
C ILE A 670 -21.74 -8.08 -27.73
N ASN A 671 -20.40 -8.01 -27.73
CA ASN A 671 -19.56 -8.40 -28.88
C ASN A 671 -19.21 -9.91 -28.88
N GLY A 672 -19.97 -10.73 -28.15
CA GLY A 672 -19.77 -12.20 -28.11
C GLY A 672 -18.49 -12.66 -27.40
N GLY A 673 -17.95 -11.85 -26.51
CA GLY A 673 -16.72 -12.14 -25.76
C GLY A 673 -15.43 -11.62 -26.42
N ALA A 674 -15.53 -11.01 -27.61
CA ALA A 674 -14.38 -10.34 -28.25
C ALA A 674 -14.26 -8.87 -27.76
N PRO A 675 -13.04 -8.30 -27.75
CA PRO A 675 -12.87 -6.88 -27.48
C PRO A 675 -13.71 -5.99 -28.39
N SER A 676 -14.34 -4.98 -27.83
CA SER A 676 -15.18 -4.06 -28.60
C SER A 676 -14.33 -2.94 -29.24
N ARG A 677 -14.65 -2.59 -30.50
CA ARG A 677 -14.04 -1.41 -31.17
C ARG A 677 -14.39 -0.08 -30.48
N TYR A 678 -15.41 -0.08 -29.62
CA TYR A 678 -15.88 1.09 -28.88
C TYR A 678 -15.25 1.21 -27.48
N GLY A 679 -14.26 0.40 -27.17
CA GLY A 679 -13.62 0.36 -25.86
C GLY A 679 -14.25 -0.66 -24.92
N ASN A 680 -14.06 -0.49 -23.62
CA ASN A 680 -14.54 -1.34 -22.54
C ASN A 680 -15.50 -0.55 -21.65
N LEU A 681 -16.64 -1.14 -21.29
CA LEU A 681 -17.55 -0.64 -20.28
C LEU A 681 -17.64 -1.68 -19.18
N LEU A 682 -16.86 -1.47 -18.14
CA LEU A 682 -16.79 -2.34 -16.98
C LEU A 682 -17.83 -1.91 -15.96
N LEU A 683 -18.76 -2.80 -15.62
CA LEU A 683 -19.57 -2.69 -14.41
C LEU A 683 -18.95 -3.57 -13.35
N TYR A 684 -18.73 -3.01 -12.17
CA TYR A 684 -18.28 -3.79 -11.05
C TYR A 684 -19.25 -3.67 -9.87
N GLY A 685 -19.27 -4.70 -9.04
CA GLY A 685 -19.97 -4.72 -7.77
C GLY A 685 -19.31 -5.70 -6.83
N ASN A 686 -19.16 -5.29 -5.59
CA ASN A 686 -18.79 -6.18 -4.52
C ASN A 686 -19.64 -5.92 -3.28
N VAL A 687 -19.88 -6.97 -2.52
CA VAL A 687 -20.61 -6.93 -1.27
C VAL A 687 -19.85 -7.74 -0.24
N THR A 688 -19.79 -7.21 0.96
CA THR A 688 -19.35 -7.91 2.17
C THR A 688 -20.50 -7.88 3.16
N LEU A 689 -20.88 -9.06 3.66
CA LEU A 689 -21.81 -9.22 4.76
C LEU A 689 -21.02 -9.75 5.95
N LEU A 690 -21.23 -9.17 7.11
CA LEU A 690 -20.44 -9.44 8.30
C LEU A 690 -21.34 -9.53 9.53
N ASP A 691 -21.03 -10.47 10.42
CA ASP A 691 -21.53 -10.55 11.79
C ASP A 691 -20.32 -10.69 12.71
N GLY A 692 -19.97 -9.61 13.42
CA GLY A 692 -18.89 -9.53 14.40
C GLY A 692 -19.46 -9.37 15.81
N GLU A 693 -18.93 -10.14 16.78
CA GLU A 693 -19.42 -10.11 18.15
C GLU A 693 -18.30 -10.42 19.15
N PHE A 694 -18.23 -9.69 20.24
CA PHE A 694 -17.46 -10.10 21.40
C PHE A 694 -18.12 -11.29 22.11
N THR A 695 -17.38 -12.39 22.24
CA THR A 695 -17.87 -13.65 22.82
C THR A 695 -17.55 -13.79 24.30
N SER A 696 -16.58 -13.05 24.79
CA SER A 696 -16.16 -13.01 26.21
C SER A 696 -15.75 -11.60 26.63
N GLY A 697 -15.44 -11.42 27.91
CA GLY A 697 -14.96 -10.17 28.47
C GLY A 697 -16.06 -9.15 28.82
N PRO A 698 -15.67 -7.88 29.13
CA PRO A 698 -16.62 -6.84 29.53
C PRO A 698 -17.56 -6.40 28.40
N ASN A 699 -17.11 -6.48 27.14
CA ASN A 699 -17.87 -6.07 25.97
C ASN A 699 -18.66 -7.22 25.33
N LYS A 700 -18.84 -8.35 26.05
CA LYS A 700 -19.55 -9.52 25.52
C LYS A 700 -20.93 -9.18 25.00
N GLY A 701 -21.19 -9.52 23.73
CA GLY A 701 -22.45 -9.25 23.03
C GLY A 701 -22.44 -7.94 22.23
N ASN A 702 -21.41 -7.10 22.40
CA ASN A 702 -21.25 -5.90 21.60
C ASN A 702 -20.62 -6.22 20.23
N THR A 703 -20.79 -5.29 19.30
CA THR A 703 -20.15 -5.30 17.99
C THR A 703 -18.73 -4.73 18.10
N PRO A 704 -17.70 -5.38 17.56
CA PRO A 704 -16.35 -4.78 17.51
C PRO A 704 -16.33 -3.47 16.71
N ALA A 705 -15.46 -2.56 17.11
CA ALA A 705 -15.31 -1.26 16.46
C ALA A 705 -15.02 -1.40 14.95
N TYR A 706 -15.66 -0.57 14.12
CA TYR A 706 -15.55 -0.55 12.66
C TYR A 706 -15.91 -1.88 11.97
N ALA A 707 -16.93 -2.56 12.50
CA ALA A 707 -17.46 -3.82 11.97
C ALA A 707 -18.90 -3.66 11.43
N PRO A 708 -19.12 -2.94 10.32
CA PRO A 708 -20.45 -2.75 9.75
C PRO A 708 -21.05 -4.10 9.27
N ASN A 709 -22.37 -4.31 9.44
CA ASN A 709 -23.02 -5.54 9.02
C ASN A 709 -22.95 -5.75 7.50
N TYR A 710 -22.94 -4.67 6.72
CA TYR A 710 -22.71 -4.78 5.29
C TYR A 710 -21.88 -3.62 4.74
N GLN A 711 -21.15 -3.93 3.68
CA GLN A 711 -20.47 -2.95 2.83
C GLN A 711 -20.72 -3.31 1.37
N VAL A 712 -21.17 -2.33 0.57
CA VAL A 712 -21.37 -2.49 -0.87
C VAL A 712 -20.54 -1.46 -1.61
N LYS A 713 -19.75 -1.91 -2.58
CA LYS A 713 -19.03 -1.03 -3.51
C LYS A 713 -19.48 -1.38 -4.92
N THR A 714 -19.87 -0.37 -5.70
CA THR A 714 -20.37 -0.59 -7.05
C THR A 714 -20.05 0.59 -7.94
N GLY A 715 -20.03 0.35 -9.24
CA GLY A 715 -19.80 1.43 -10.18
C GLY A 715 -19.61 0.99 -11.61
N ALA A 716 -19.26 1.96 -12.44
CA ALA A 716 -18.99 1.77 -13.86
C ALA A 716 -17.71 2.50 -14.26
N MET A 717 -16.88 1.83 -15.04
CA MET A 717 -15.69 2.42 -15.65
C MET A 717 -15.75 2.22 -17.16
N TYR A 718 -15.66 3.29 -17.93
CA TYR A 718 -15.54 3.23 -19.37
C TYR A 718 -14.15 3.67 -19.80
N SER A 719 -13.52 2.90 -20.66
CA SER A 719 -12.24 3.22 -21.27
C SER A 719 -12.28 3.03 -22.79
N TYR A 720 -11.73 4.01 -23.51
CA TYR A 720 -11.57 3.95 -24.94
C TYR A 720 -10.10 4.09 -25.31
N LYS A 721 -9.44 2.96 -25.57
CA LYS A 721 -8.00 2.87 -25.79
C LYS A 721 -7.27 3.56 -24.63
N ASP A 722 -6.09 4.13 -24.86
CA ASP A 722 -5.38 4.97 -23.91
C ASP A 722 -5.78 6.46 -24.00
N THR A 723 -6.93 6.75 -24.64
CA THR A 723 -7.30 8.13 -24.97
C THR A 723 -8.31 8.72 -23.99
N PHE A 724 -9.27 7.93 -23.54
CA PHE A 724 -10.34 8.41 -22.67
C PHE A 724 -10.68 7.38 -21.61
N LYS A 725 -10.80 7.83 -20.37
CA LYS A 725 -11.32 7.05 -19.24
C LYS A 725 -12.33 7.89 -18.47
N ILE A 726 -13.37 7.26 -17.95
CA ILE A 726 -14.33 7.84 -17.03
C ILE A 726 -14.78 6.77 -16.04
N SER A 727 -14.87 7.11 -14.77
CA SER A 727 -15.35 6.23 -13.70
C SER A 727 -16.41 6.93 -12.85
N LEU A 728 -17.42 6.17 -12.46
CA LEU A 728 -18.38 6.52 -11.42
C LEU A 728 -18.34 5.40 -10.40
N LEU A 729 -17.89 5.71 -9.19
CA LEU A 729 -17.62 4.75 -8.13
C LEU A 729 -18.48 5.07 -6.91
N GLY A 730 -19.16 4.07 -6.36
CA GLY A 730 -20.03 4.20 -5.18
C GLY A 730 -19.58 3.29 -4.05
N THR A 731 -19.58 3.80 -2.84
CA THR A 731 -19.32 3.08 -1.58
C THR A 731 -20.48 3.32 -0.63
N LEU A 732 -21.12 2.23 -0.20
CA LEU A 732 -22.21 2.21 0.77
C LEU A 732 -21.74 1.39 1.97
N VAL A 733 -21.82 1.93 3.15
CA VAL A 733 -21.44 1.29 4.41
C VAL A 733 -22.61 1.38 5.38
N ASP A 734 -22.89 0.30 6.09
CA ASP A 734 -23.91 0.25 7.16
C ASP A 734 -23.49 1.13 8.36
N ASP A 735 -24.38 1.34 9.29
CA ASP A 735 -24.00 1.93 10.55
C ASP A 735 -23.02 1.02 11.31
N GLU A 736 -22.17 1.64 12.09
CA GLU A 736 -21.10 0.98 12.84
C GLU A 736 -20.77 1.76 14.11
N PHE A 737 -19.91 1.21 14.96
CA PHE A 737 -19.35 1.90 16.13
C PHE A 737 -17.86 2.15 15.94
N GLY A 738 -17.38 3.29 16.39
CA GLY A 738 -15.94 3.62 16.45
C GLY A 738 -15.27 3.15 17.75
N ASP A 739 -16.02 2.48 18.63
CA ASP A 739 -15.53 1.91 19.90
C ASP A 739 -16.17 0.54 20.17
N ASP A 740 -15.50 -0.27 21.01
CA ASP A 740 -15.95 -1.62 21.38
C ASP A 740 -17.07 -1.63 22.44
N GLY A 741 -17.46 -0.47 22.93
CA GLY A 741 -18.51 -0.34 23.97
C GLY A 741 -19.90 -0.09 23.43
N ASP A 742 -20.07 -0.01 22.10
CA ASP A 742 -21.32 0.37 21.42
C ASP A 742 -21.86 1.70 21.97
N SER A 743 -20.96 2.66 22.22
CA SER A 743 -21.32 3.91 22.88
C SER A 743 -22.10 4.86 21.96
N PHE A 744 -22.86 5.77 22.58
CA PHE A 744 -23.56 6.82 21.84
C PHE A 744 -22.58 7.75 21.08
N GLU A 745 -21.49 8.13 21.71
CA GLU A 745 -20.43 8.95 21.09
C GLU A 745 -19.72 8.20 19.97
N GLY A 746 -19.53 6.89 20.11
CA GLY A 746 -18.87 6.03 19.11
C GLY A 746 -19.70 5.70 17.88
N PHE A 747 -21.04 5.87 17.94
CA PHE A 747 -21.92 5.47 16.82
C PHE A 747 -21.66 6.28 15.55
N ILE A 748 -21.41 5.60 14.44
CA ILE A 748 -21.20 6.14 13.10
C ILE A 748 -22.40 5.76 12.22
N PRO A 749 -23.19 6.74 11.72
CA PRO A 749 -24.34 6.46 10.86
C PRO A 749 -23.93 5.85 9.51
N ALA A 750 -24.80 5.01 8.95
CA ALA A 750 -24.65 4.51 7.58
C ALA A 750 -24.47 5.65 6.57
N TYR A 751 -23.65 5.42 5.55
CA TYR A 751 -23.37 6.43 4.52
C TYR A 751 -23.29 5.85 3.11
N ASN A 752 -23.42 6.76 2.12
CA ASN A 752 -23.45 6.42 0.71
C ASN A 752 -22.74 7.52 -0.11
N VAL A 753 -21.53 7.24 -0.54
CA VAL A 753 -20.65 8.22 -1.21
C VAL A 753 -20.31 7.79 -2.62
N TRP A 754 -20.38 8.75 -3.56
CA TRP A 754 -20.10 8.51 -4.97
C TRP A 754 -19.07 9.51 -5.49
N ASP A 755 -18.15 9.01 -6.33
CA ASP A 755 -17.08 9.78 -6.96
C ASP A 755 -17.14 9.63 -8.48
N LEU A 756 -16.92 10.71 -9.18
CA LEU A 756 -16.89 10.78 -10.65
C LEU A 756 -15.56 11.36 -11.10
N THR A 757 -14.83 10.62 -11.93
CA THR A 757 -13.54 11.06 -12.45
C THR A 757 -13.47 10.80 -13.95
N ALA A 758 -12.90 11.71 -14.72
CA ALA A 758 -12.67 11.56 -16.15
C ALA A 758 -11.28 12.05 -16.56
N GLU A 759 -10.67 11.34 -17.50
CA GLU A 759 -9.35 11.61 -18.08
C GLU A 759 -9.44 11.56 -19.62
N PHE A 760 -8.80 12.53 -20.26
CA PHE A 760 -8.68 12.58 -21.73
C PHE A 760 -7.25 12.87 -22.16
N LYS A 761 -6.63 11.93 -22.90
CA LYS A 761 -5.31 12.08 -23.51
C LYS A 761 -5.41 12.49 -24.96
N PHE A 762 -4.62 13.46 -25.35
CA PHE A 762 -4.55 14.02 -26.70
C PHE A 762 -3.10 14.14 -27.17
N TRP A 763 -2.89 14.72 -28.34
CA TRP A 763 -1.55 14.87 -28.92
C TRP A 763 -0.77 13.54 -28.98
N LYS A 764 -1.47 12.47 -29.45
CA LYS A 764 -0.93 11.09 -29.52
C LYS A 764 -0.46 10.55 -28.16
N GLY A 765 -1.18 10.89 -27.09
CA GLY A 765 -0.88 10.44 -25.73
C GLY A 765 0.22 11.25 -25.02
N ARG A 766 0.73 12.34 -25.63
CA ARG A 766 1.78 13.17 -25.01
C ARG A 766 1.27 14.22 -24.02
N ALA A 767 -0.01 14.48 -24.04
CA ALA A 767 -0.66 15.37 -23.11
C ALA A 767 -2.01 14.82 -22.68
N GLY A 768 -2.40 15.07 -21.46
CA GLY A 768 -3.69 14.71 -20.91
C GLY A 768 -4.27 15.84 -20.05
N VAL A 769 -5.58 15.80 -19.92
CA VAL A 769 -6.34 16.59 -18.95
C VAL A 769 -7.29 15.67 -18.21
N PHE A 770 -7.52 15.96 -16.97
CA PHE A 770 -8.45 15.18 -16.14
C PHE A 770 -9.19 16.09 -15.16
N ALA A 771 -10.34 15.63 -14.72
CA ALA A 771 -11.14 16.30 -13.70
C ALA A 771 -11.97 15.28 -12.92
N GLY A 772 -12.28 15.62 -11.69
CA GLY A 772 -13.13 14.79 -10.84
C GLY A 772 -13.97 15.58 -9.86
N ILE A 773 -15.02 14.93 -9.42
CA ILE A 773 -15.92 15.36 -8.35
C ILE A 773 -15.95 14.23 -7.32
N ARG A 774 -15.41 14.47 -6.14
CA ARG A 774 -15.57 13.56 -5.02
C ARG A 774 -16.82 13.91 -4.25
N ASN A 775 -17.46 12.90 -3.69
CA ASN A 775 -18.71 13.05 -2.97
C ASN A 775 -19.76 13.82 -3.80
N VAL A 776 -20.10 13.27 -4.97
CA VAL A 776 -20.96 13.90 -5.99
C VAL A 776 -22.28 14.39 -5.39
N PHE A 777 -22.87 13.65 -4.48
CA PHE A 777 -24.15 13.96 -3.87
C PHE A 777 -24.04 14.83 -2.62
N ASN A 778 -22.82 15.20 -2.20
CA ASN A 778 -22.54 16.00 -1.00
C ASN A 778 -23.08 15.35 0.28
N GLU A 779 -22.86 14.04 0.40
CA GLU A 779 -23.20 13.30 1.60
C GLU A 779 -22.41 13.83 2.79
N SER A 780 -23.09 14.08 3.91
CA SER A 780 -22.48 14.46 5.17
C SER A 780 -22.29 13.21 6.01
N TYR A 781 -21.05 12.71 6.09
CA TYR A 781 -20.74 11.49 6.81
C TYR A 781 -19.49 11.65 7.66
N TRP A 782 -19.28 10.74 8.58
CA TRP A 782 -18.13 10.75 9.47
C TRP A 782 -17.05 9.83 8.91
N GLY A 783 -15.84 10.36 8.81
CA GLY A 783 -14.71 9.59 8.35
C GLY A 783 -14.18 8.64 9.43
N GLU A 784 -14.20 9.12 10.67
CA GLU A 784 -13.65 8.39 11.82
C GLU A 784 -14.22 8.96 13.14
N VAL A 785 -14.19 8.15 14.20
CA VAL A 785 -14.42 8.60 15.58
C VAL A 785 -13.20 8.27 16.42
N ARG A 786 -12.70 9.26 17.17
CA ARG A 786 -11.50 9.16 18.00
C ARG A 786 -11.77 9.68 19.41
N GLU A 787 -10.76 9.62 20.28
CA GLU A 787 -10.80 10.21 21.62
C GLU A 787 -11.11 11.72 21.61
N GLU A 788 -10.67 12.45 20.58
CA GLU A 788 -10.92 13.88 20.42
C GLU A 788 -12.31 14.20 19.89
N GLY A 789 -13.04 13.21 19.35
CA GLY A 789 -14.38 13.39 18.80
C GLY A 789 -14.57 12.78 17.42
N ILE A 790 -15.67 13.14 16.82
CA ILE A 790 -16.08 12.76 15.46
C ILE A 790 -15.25 13.55 14.45
N MET A 791 -14.56 12.85 13.55
CA MET A 791 -13.83 13.44 12.44
C MET A 791 -14.72 13.44 11.19
N PRO A 792 -15.20 14.58 10.72
CA PRO A 792 -16.04 14.65 9.53
C PRO A 792 -15.24 14.32 8.28
N ALA A 793 -15.82 13.54 7.38
CA ALA A 793 -15.25 13.28 6.07
C ALA A 793 -15.33 14.50 5.15
N LEU A 794 -14.58 14.44 4.05
CA LEU A 794 -14.48 15.53 3.08
C LEU A 794 -15.84 15.79 2.39
N PRO A 795 -16.39 17.00 2.44
CA PRO A 795 -17.60 17.35 1.69
C PRO A 795 -17.31 17.33 0.18
N ARG A 796 -18.36 17.47 -0.64
CA ARG A 796 -18.20 17.52 -2.09
C ARG A 796 -17.09 18.49 -2.50
N ASN A 797 -16.14 17.99 -3.26
CA ASN A 797 -14.99 18.75 -3.71
C ASN A 797 -14.68 18.44 -5.18
N TYR A 798 -13.97 19.35 -5.80
CA TYR A 798 -13.66 19.33 -7.21
C TYR A 798 -12.15 19.39 -7.40
N TYR A 799 -11.66 18.67 -8.41
CA TYR A 799 -10.28 18.82 -8.82
C TYR A 799 -10.18 18.71 -10.34
N GLY A 800 -9.07 19.19 -10.87
CA GLY A 800 -8.72 19.03 -12.25
C GLY A 800 -7.23 19.25 -12.46
N GLY A 801 -6.72 18.77 -13.55
CA GLY A 801 -5.30 18.87 -13.81
C GLY A 801 -4.92 18.55 -15.24
N PHE A 802 -3.64 18.61 -15.46
CA PHE A 802 -3.02 18.28 -16.74
C PHE A 802 -1.76 17.46 -16.53
N GLU A 803 -1.42 16.68 -17.55
CA GLU A 803 -0.22 15.83 -17.56
C GLU A 803 0.49 15.90 -18.91
N PHE A 804 1.81 15.73 -18.86
CA PHE A 804 2.66 15.67 -20.04
C PHE A 804 3.58 14.46 -19.98
N PHE A 805 3.77 13.82 -21.16
CA PHE A 805 4.58 12.62 -21.35
C PHE A 805 5.60 12.88 -22.47
N PHE A 806 6.86 12.47 -22.25
CA PHE A 806 7.94 12.58 -23.23
C PHE A 806 8.65 11.24 -23.42
#